data_d2ba77c6bc1ec5265b6b092679ade7a5
#
_entry.id   d2ba77c6bc1ec5265b6b092679ade7a5
#
_cell.length_a   1.000
_cell.length_b   1.000
_cell.length_c   1.000
_cell.angle_alpha   90.00
_cell.angle_beta   90.00
_cell.angle_gamma   90.00
#
_symmetry.space_group_name_H-M   'P 1'
#
loop_
_entity.id
_entity.type
_entity.pdbx_description
1 polymer ?
#
loop_
_entity_poly.entity_id
_entity_poly.type
_entity_poly.pdbx_seq_one_letter_code
_entity_poly.pdbx_strand_id
1 'polypeptide(L)'
;MKTQNQTMLSENTLTSRPTDIIAGFPVRPGFFELNGATPLSNGVNFTAHTRHGTSCELLLFHSGEEEPFAVLPFPNACRIGDVYSMVVMGLDIEDLEYGYRIDGPYEPEKGHIFDKTKVLLDPYAKAVAGQREWGQQKIGSYHARVVRDSFDWEDMPQSTRKISDLIIYELHVRGFTQDASSGVTHPGTFAGLREKIPYLKELGINAVELMPIFEFDENMNARTVNGKRLLEYWGYNSVNFFSPNTSYASKAEHNCEGTELKELIRELHENGIEVILDVVFNHTAEGNELGKTFCFKGFDNKVYYMLTPEGNYYNFSGCGNTLNCNHPIVRQMILECLRYWTINYRVDGFRFDLASILGRHEDGSPLNNPPLLELLAYDPVLRNVKLIAEAWDAGGLYQVGSFPASRRWAEWNGRYRDCLRSFLKGDFWNAWDAAWSISGSGDLYGGFYSDHNDNYAGYNSCVNFLTCHDGFTMYDLYSYNEKHNEANGWNNTDGSNDNRSWNCGEEGDSTNPEVLSLRFRMIRNACAVLMSSRGTPMFLAGDEFGNTKHGNNNTYCQDNETSWINWDLLEKNHDLFEFFKYMIQFRKDHPVISRKLPNAVCGMKSIHTHNIDARDVTIPRDAHTFAVSFAGYDKSKGADDLIYIVINAYWEDVTVTLPELARPGAWYLCVNTFGDGDGRYFYEESQEPRIEHDFCMRPRSVAIFTGRNY
;
A
#
# COMPACT_ATOMS: atom_id res chain seq x y z
N MET A 1 -15.23 -26.05 -3.06
CA MET A 1 -16.26 -26.14 -1.99
C MET A 1 -17.27 -25.04 -2.22
N LYS A 2 -18.42 -25.35 -2.83
CA LYS A 2 -19.54 -24.41 -2.89
C LYS A 2 -19.84 -23.99 -1.47
N THR A 3 -19.83 -22.72 -1.23
CA THR A 3 -19.93 -22.08 0.07
C THR A 3 -21.17 -22.60 0.83
N GLN A 4 -20.95 -23.53 1.78
CA GLN A 4 -22.00 -24.08 2.65
C GLN A 4 -22.80 -22.99 3.40
N ASN A 5 -22.22 -21.80 3.60
CA ASN A 5 -22.92 -20.70 4.27
C ASN A 5 -24.00 -20.02 3.42
N GLN A 6 -23.85 -19.95 2.10
CA GLN A 6 -24.93 -19.45 1.22
C GLN A 6 -26.07 -20.43 1.11
N THR A 7 -25.80 -21.73 1.17
CA THR A 7 -26.82 -22.78 1.07
C THR A 7 -27.68 -22.85 2.33
N MET A 8 -27.13 -22.67 3.53
CA MET A 8 -27.91 -22.68 4.79
C MET A 8 -28.84 -21.48 4.93
N LEU A 9 -28.44 -20.28 4.48
CA LEU A 9 -29.31 -19.10 4.46
C LEU A 9 -30.44 -19.23 3.42
N SER A 10 -30.18 -19.91 2.28
CA SER A 10 -31.18 -20.09 1.22
C SER A 10 -32.32 -21.05 1.61
N GLU A 11 -32.06 -22.10 2.34
CA GLU A 11 -33.09 -23.07 2.76
C GLU A 11 -34.03 -22.50 3.84
N ASN A 12 -33.50 -21.68 4.76
CA ASN A 12 -34.34 -21.02 5.78
C ASN A 12 -35.17 -19.85 5.25
N THR A 13 -34.75 -19.20 4.16
CA THR A 13 -35.50 -18.08 3.53
C THR A 13 -36.63 -18.53 2.61
N LEU A 14 -36.58 -19.74 2.06
CA LEU A 14 -37.65 -20.31 1.25
C LEU A 14 -38.97 -20.48 2.02
N THR A 15 -38.93 -20.55 3.36
CA THR A 15 -40.10 -20.72 4.23
C THR A 15 -40.52 -19.46 4.98
N SER A 16 -39.79 -18.34 4.87
CA SER A 16 -40.07 -17.14 5.63
C SER A 16 -41.19 -16.31 4.99
N ARG A 17 -42.30 -16.20 5.70
CA ARG A 17 -43.44 -15.40 5.31
C ARG A 17 -43.21 -13.92 5.68
N PRO A 18 -43.71 -12.98 4.88
CA PRO A 18 -43.74 -11.57 5.28
C PRO A 18 -44.57 -11.40 6.56
N THR A 19 -44.19 -10.46 7.39
CA THR A 19 -44.93 -10.11 8.63
C THR A 19 -45.71 -8.82 8.47
N ASP A 20 -45.36 -8.02 7.45
CA ASP A 20 -45.98 -6.72 7.17
C ASP A 20 -45.84 -6.35 5.68
N ILE A 21 -46.51 -5.27 5.26
CA ILE A 21 -46.39 -4.65 3.94
C ILE A 21 -46.10 -3.15 4.14
N ILE A 22 -44.96 -2.69 3.64
CA ILE A 22 -44.56 -1.27 3.74
C ILE A 22 -44.31 -0.72 2.34
N ALA A 23 -44.94 0.39 2.00
CA ALA A 23 -44.87 1.03 0.68
C ALA A 23 -45.16 0.04 -0.49
N GLY A 24 -45.98 -0.97 -0.27
CA GLY A 24 -46.34 -2.00 -1.24
C GLY A 24 -45.39 -3.22 -1.26
N PHE A 25 -44.32 -3.21 -0.52
CA PHE A 25 -43.35 -4.33 -0.44
C PHE A 25 -43.64 -5.22 0.76
N PRO A 26 -43.66 -6.57 0.56
CA PRO A 26 -43.70 -7.50 1.68
C PRO A 26 -42.39 -7.44 2.46
N VAL A 27 -42.46 -7.26 3.78
CA VAL A 27 -41.30 -7.10 4.66
C VAL A 27 -41.40 -8.01 5.88
N ARG A 28 -40.26 -8.19 6.55
CA ARG A 28 -40.17 -8.83 7.87
C ARG A 28 -38.91 -8.36 8.61
N PRO A 29 -38.78 -8.58 9.93
CA PRO A 29 -37.52 -8.39 10.65
C PRO A 29 -36.39 -9.15 9.97
N GLY A 30 -35.23 -8.50 9.85
CA GLY A 30 -34.07 -9.02 9.11
C GLY A 30 -33.14 -9.88 9.94
N PHE A 31 -31.97 -10.14 9.37
CA PHE A 31 -30.84 -10.86 9.99
C PHE A 31 -29.88 -9.81 10.55
N PHE A 32 -29.95 -9.56 11.84
CA PHE A 32 -29.26 -8.47 12.53
C PHE A 32 -27.72 -8.59 12.54
N GLU A 33 -27.20 -9.80 12.29
CA GLU A 33 -25.77 -10.08 12.23
C GLU A 33 -25.16 -9.80 10.83
N LEU A 34 -26.01 -9.58 9.82
CA LEU A 34 -25.57 -9.34 8.44
C LEU A 34 -25.60 -7.84 8.13
N ASN A 35 -24.46 -7.19 8.26
CA ASN A 35 -24.35 -5.74 8.00
C ASN A 35 -24.44 -5.40 6.50
N GLY A 36 -25.00 -4.23 6.21
CA GLY A 36 -25.23 -3.75 4.86
C GLY A 36 -26.38 -4.46 4.14
N ALA A 37 -26.36 -4.44 2.80
CA ALA A 37 -27.34 -5.13 1.97
C ALA A 37 -26.85 -6.54 1.58
N THR A 38 -27.62 -7.56 1.91
CA THR A 38 -27.32 -8.96 1.60
C THR A 38 -28.44 -9.55 0.72
N PRO A 39 -28.16 -9.93 -0.55
CA PRO A 39 -29.15 -10.54 -1.40
C PRO A 39 -29.53 -11.94 -0.91
N LEU A 40 -30.83 -12.22 -0.89
CA LEU A 40 -31.43 -13.51 -0.53
C LEU A 40 -32.13 -14.09 -1.76
N SER A 41 -32.67 -15.30 -1.65
CA SER A 41 -33.36 -15.98 -2.76
C SER A 41 -34.61 -15.24 -3.28
N ASN A 42 -35.31 -14.49 -2.41
CA ASN A 42 -36.57 -13.79 -2.71
C ASN A 42 -36.61 -12.32 -2.25
N GLY A 43 -35.46 -11.73 -1.94
CA GLY A 43 -35.41 -10.35 -1.47
C GLY A 43 -34.00 -9.94 -1.06
N VAL A 44 -33.90 -8.87 -0.30
CA VAL A 44 -32.64 -8.30 0.22
C VAL A 44 -32.81 -8.02 1.70
N ASN A 45 -31.82 -8.44 2.50
CA ASN A 45 -31.69 -8.02 3.89
C ASN A 45 -30.92 -6.72 3.97
N PHE A 46 -31.51 -5.68 4.54
CA PHE A 46 -30.90 -4.38 4.76
C PHE A 46 -30.67 -4.17 6.27
N THR A 47 -29.43 -3.87 6.64
CA THR A 47 -29.06 -3.65 8.04
C THR A 47 -28.28 -2.35 8.19
N ALA A 48 -28.76 -1.48 9.06
CA ALA A 48 -28.18 -0.19 9.38
C ALA A 48 -27.89 -0.08 10.89
N HIS A 49 -26.79 0.56 11.24
CA HIS A 49 -26.34 0.72 12.62
C HIS A 49 -26.30 2.20 13.01
N THR A 50 -27.07 2.58 14.02
CA THR A 50 -26.99 3.91 14.64
C THR A 50 -27.38 3.84 16.11
N ARG A 51 -26.52 4.35 16.98
CA ARG A 51 -26.72 4.34 18.44
C ARG A 51 -27.63 5.47 18.91
N HIS A 52 -27.43 6.66 18.33
CA HIS A 52 -28.12 7.88 18.77
C HIS A 52 -29.27 8.28 17.84
N GLY A 53 -29.42 7.61 16.69
CA GLY A 53 -30.55 7.82 15.79
C GLY A 53 -31.87 7.36 16.41
N THR A 54 -32.95 8.14 16.21
CA THR A 54 -34.28 7.88 16.72
C THR A 54 -35.17 7.14 15.74
N SER A 55 -34.92 7.30 14.43
CA SER A 55 -35.59 6.55 13.36
C SER A 55 -34.66 6.33 12.18
N CYS A 56 -34.98 5.30 11.39
CA CYS A 56 -34.27 4.95 10.17
C CYS A 56 -35.28 4.65 9.06
N GLU A 57 -35.01 5.14 7.87
CA GLU A 57 -35.77 4.87 6.63
C GLU A 57 -34.84 4.30 5.58
N LEU A 58 -35.29 3.26 4.87
CA LEU A 58 -34.64 2.74 3.68
C LEU A 58 -35.27 3.43 2.45
N LEU A 59 -34.43 3.96 1.59
CA LEU A 59 -34.83 4.57 0.33
C LEU A 59 -34.42 3.65 -0.83
N LEU A 60 -35.36 3.41 -1.74
CA LEU A 60 -35.12 2.57 -2.92
C LEU A 60 -35.24 3.44 -4.17
N PHE A 61 -34.26 3.34 -5.06
CA PHE A 61 -34.15 4.10 -6.30
C PHE A 61 -34.04 3.15 -7.48
N HIS A 62 -34.58 3.54 -8.62
CA HIS A 62 -34.18 2.93 -9.90
C HIS A 62 -32.75 3.36 -10.27
N SER A 63 -32.03 2.53 -11.00
CA SER A 63 -30.64 2.81 -11.36
C SER A 63 -30.50 4.15 -12.10
N GLY A 64 -29.71 5.06 -11.51
CA GLY A 64 -29.44 6.40 -12.02
C GLY A 64 -30.49 7.46 -11.72
N GLU A 65 -31.54 7.13 -10.97
CA GLU A 65 -32.59 8.10 -10.56
C GLU A 65 -32.22 8.75 -9.22
N GLU A 66 -32.56 10.03 -9.07
CA GLU A 66 -32.30 10.79 -7.82
C GLU A 66 -33.49 10.76 -6.85
N GLU A 67 -34.70 10.53 -7.36
CA GLU A 67 -35.90 10.46 -6.53
C GLU A 67 -36.22 8.99 -6.18
N PRO A 68 -36.46 8.67 -4.91
CA PRO A 68 -36.77 7.31 -4.52
C PRO A 68 -38.15 6.90 -4.99
N PHE A 69 -38.28 5.72 -5.62
CA PHE A 69 -39.59 5.17 -5.96
C PHE A 69 -40.32 4.61 -4.73
N ALA A 70 -39.57 4.31 -3.64
CA ALA A 70 -40.15 3.87 -2.38
C ALA A 70 -39.32 4.34 -1.16
N VAL A 71 -40.02 4.68 -0.08
CA VAL A 71 -39.44 5.00 1.22
C VAL A 71 -40.04 4.04 2.23
N LEU A 72 -39.20 3.24 2.87
CA LEU A 72 -39.63 2.21 3.83
C LEU A 72 -39.09 2.54 5.23
N PRO A 73 -39.92 3.09 6.15
CA PRO A 73 -39.52 3.25 7.54
C PRO A 73 -39.33 1.87 8.19
N PHE A 74 -38.27 1.73 9.01
CA PHE A 74 -38.05 0.52 9.78
C PHE A 74 -39.04 0.46 10.96
N PRO A 75 -39.94 -0.55 11.03
CA PRO A 75 -40.82 -0.74 12.17
C PRO A 75 -40.05 -1.05 13.45
N ASN A 76 -40.65 -0.84 14.62
CA ASN A 76 -40.06 -1.18 15.91
C ASN A 76 -39.65 -2.68 16.00
N ALA A 77 -40.39 -3.56 15.36
CA ALA A 77 -40.04 -4.98 15.29
C ALA A 77 -38.76 -5.28 14.49
N CYS A 78 -38.30 -4.34 13.67
CA CYS A 78 -37.07 -4.41 12.90
C CYS A 78 -35.90 -3.68 13.58
N ARG A 79 -36.00 -3.37 14.87
CA ARG A 79 -34.94 -2.76 15.67
C ARG A 79 -34.62 -3.62 16.89
N ILE A 80 -33.33 -3.95 17.07
CA ILE A 80 -32.79 -4.58 18.29
C ILE A 80 -31.54 -3.79 18.71
N GLY A 81 -31.57 -3.22 19.92
CA GLY A 81 -30.47 -2.35 20.38
C GLY A 81 -30.26 -1.16 19.45
N ASP A 82 -29.05 -1.05 18.93
CA ASP A 82 -28.62 0.04 18.03
C ASP A 82 -28.70 -0.35 16.53
N VAL A 83 -29.28 -1.54 16.23
CA VAL A 83 -29.32 -2.12 14.88
C VAL A 83 -30.75 -2.13 14.34
N TYR A 84 -30.93 -1.60 13.14
CA TYR A 84 -32.12 -1.72 12.33
C TYR A 84 -31.90 -2.78 11.25
N SER A 85 -32.75 -3.80 11.13
CA SER A 85 -32.61 -4.83 10.12
C SER A 85 -33.97 -5.28 9.58
N MET A 86 -34.11 -5.27 8.24
CA MET A 86 -35.35 -5.61 7.54
C MET A 86 -35.07 -6.36 6.25
N VAL A 87 -35.76 -7.47 6.03
CA VAL A 87 -35.82 -8.10 4.71
C VAL A 87 -36.94 -7.46 3.92
N VAL A 88 -36.62 -7.00 2.70
CA VAL A 88 -37.58 -6.50 1.71
C VAL A 88 -37.65 -7.50 0.55
N MET A 89 -38.84 -7.99 0.22
CA MET A 89 -39.06 -9.02 -0.77
C MET A 89 -39.51 -8.43 -2.12
N GLY A 90 -39.24 -9.17 -3.22
CA GLY A 90 -39.72 -8.82 -4.56
C GLY A 90 -38.95 -7.68 -5.23
N LEU A 91 -37.70 -7.42 -4.81
CA LEU A 91 -36.83 -6.43 -5.40
C LEU A 91 -36.09 -6.99 -6.63
N ASP A 92 -36.04 -6.21 -7.70
CA ASP A 92 -35.15 -6.43 -8.84
C ASP A 92 -33.79 -5.75 -8.52
N ILE A 93 -32.81 -6.52 -8.13
CA ILE A 93 -31.50 -6.00 -7.68
C ILE A 93 -30.64 -5.42 -8.80
N GLU A 94 -30.92 -5.76 -10.07
CA GLU A 94 -30.15 -5.24 -11.21
C GLU A 94 -30.53 -3.77 -11.54
N ASP A 95 -31.77 -3.38 -11.23
CA ASP A 95 -32.28 -1.99 -11.39
C ASP A 95 -32.41 -1.29 -10.03
N LEU A 96 -31.67 -1.73 -9.00
CA LEU A 96 -31.84 -1.22 -7.64
C LEU A 96 -30.61 -0.46 -7.16
N GLU A 97 -30.83 0.78 -6.78
CA GLU A 97 -29.95 1.54 -5.89
C GLU A 97 -30.68 1.82 -4.56
N TYR A 98 -29.92 2.00 -3.48
CA TYR A 98 -30.51 2.28 -2.18
C TYR A 98 -29.67 3.24 -1.36
N GLY A 99 -30.31 3.84 -0.35
CA GLY A 99 -29.69 4.67 0.65
C GLY A 99 -30.53 4.72 1.92
N TYR A 100 -30.11 5.52 2.88
CA TYR A 100 -30.80 5.67 4.15
C TYR A 100 -31.10 7.12 4.47
N ARG A 101 -32.13 7.33 5.32
CA ARG A 101 -32.34 8.56 6.08
C ARG A 101 -32.43 8.22 7.55
N ILE A 102 -31.69 8.95 8.36
CA ILE A 102 -31.67 8.74 9.81
C ILE A 102 -32.02 10.07 10.49
N ASP A 103 -33.00 10.02 11.40
CA ASP A 103 -33.37 11.15 12.25
C ASP A 103 -32.78 10.96 13.65
N GLY A 104 -32.54 12.07 14.34
CA GLY A 104 -31.95 12.07 15.66
C GLY A 104 -31.70 13.49 16.18
N PRO A 105 -30.98 13.66 17.29
CA PRO A 105 -30.67 14.96 17.84
C PRO A 105 -29.75 15.76 16.91
N TYR A 106 -30.00 17.07 16.82
CA TYR A 106 -29.10 18.03 16.20
C TYR A 106 -28.53 18.94 17.28
N GLU A 107 -27.41 18.53 17.86
CA GLU A 107 -26.67 19.19 18.94
C GLU A 107 -25.19 19.16 18.61
N PRO A 108 -24.69 19.98 17.64
CA PRO A 108 -23.31 19.92 17.14
C PRO A 108 -22.26 20.02 18.23
N GLU A 109 -22.53 20.87 19.26
CA GLU A 109 -21.64 21.03 20.43
C GLU A 109 -21.53 19.79 21.31
N LYS A 110 -22.34 18.75 21.06
CA LYS A 110 -22.27 17.43 21.69
C LYS A 110 -21.89 16.35 20.70
N GLY A 111 -21.61 16.73 19.46
CA GLY A 111 -21.21 15.81 18.38
C GLY A 111 -22.38 15.16 17.65
N HIS A 112 -23.64 15.55 17.88
CA HIS A 112 -24.82 15.02 17.20
C HIS A 112 -25.26 15.96 16.07
N ILE A 113 -25.27 15.44 14.82
CA ILE A 113 -25.59 16.25 13.63
C ILE A 113 -26.55 15.51 12.69
N PHE A 114 -27.55 14.79 13.24
CA PHE A 114 -28.52 14.09 12.42
C PHE A 114 -29.35 15.06 11.57
N ASP A 115 -29.56 14.71 10.29
CA ASP A 115 -30.36 15.49 9.35
C ASP A 115 -31.11 14.52 8.42
N LYS A 116 -32.38 14.30 8.72
CA LYS A 116 -33.29 13.44 7.95
C LYS A 116 -33.55 13.89 6.51
N THR A 117 -33.09 15.07 6.11
CA THR A 117 -33.20 15.53 4.72
C THR A 117 -32.10 14.95 3.84
N LYS A 118 -31.01 14.39 4.43
CA LYS A 118 -29.88 13.83 3.71
C LYS A 118 -30.14 12.39 3.34
N VAL A 119 -29.83 12.05 2.09
CA VAL A 119 -29.66 10.65 1.65
C VAL A 119 -28.26 10.21 2.04
N LEU A 120 -28.16 9.10 2.74
CA LEU A 120 -26.91 8.57 3.28
C LEU A 120 -26.53 7.28 2.57
N LEU A 121 -25.28 7.22 2.12
CA LEU A 121 -24.66 6.00 1.61
C LEU A 121 -24.46 5.00 2.75
N ASP A 122 -24.76 3.74 2.52
CA ASP A 122 -24.51 2.66 3.50
C ASP A 122 -22.99 2.53 3.79
N PRO A 123 -22.55 2.62 5.05
CA PRO A 123 -21.16 2.37 5.42
C PRO A 123 -20.59 1.00 4.98
N TYR A 124 -21.48 0.02 4.76
CA TYR A 124 -21.16 -1.34 4.32
C TYR A 124 -21.48 -1.60 2.83
N ALA A 125 -21.70 -0.56 2.03
CA ALA A 125 -22.01 -0.72 0.61
C ALA A 125 -20.89 -1.44 -0.14
N LYS A 126 -21.23 -2.55 -0.79
CA LYS A 126 -20.27 -3.38 -1.55
C LYS A 126 -20.07 -2.89 -2.98
N ALA A 127 -20.93 -2.01 -3.46
CA ALA A 127 -20.79 -1.23 -4.66
C ALA A 127 -21.52 0.10 -4.49
N VAL A 128 -21.00 1.14 -5.12
CA VAL A 128 -21.56 2.49 -5.14
C VAL A 128 -22.04 2.82 -6.54
N ALA A 129 -23.16 3.52 -6.67
CA ALA A 129 -23.55 4.19 -7.91
C ALA A 129 -22.70 5.44 -8.07
N GLY A 130 -21.43 5.25 -8.42
CA GLY A 130 -20.41 6.27 -8.48
C GLY A 130 -20.27 6.92 -9.86
N GLN A 131 -19.08 7.47 -10.10
CA GLN A 131 -18.73 8.01 -11.42
C GLN A 131 -18.58 6.85 -12.41
N ARG A 132 -19.18 7.03 -13.58
CA ARG A 132 -19.04 6.08 -14.68
C ARG A 132 -17.83 6.36 -15.57
N GLU A 133 -17.32 7.59 -15.48
CA GLU A 133 -16.16 8.08 -16.22
C GLU A 133 -15.32 8.93 -15.28
N TRP A 134 -14.02 8.78 -15.35
CA TRP A 134 -13.07 9.57 -14.55
C TRP A 134 -13.24 11.08 -14.83
N GLY A 135 -13.29 11.87 -13.76
CA GLY A 135 -13.47 13.33 -13.82
C GLY A 135 -14.91 13.79 -14.04
N GLN A 136 -15.85 12.88 -14.25
CA GLN A 136 -17.27 13.22 -14.33
C GLN A 136 -17.78 13.65 -12.98
N GLN A 137 -18.34 14.85 -12.88
CA GLN A 137 -18.94 15.34 -11.63
C GLN A 137 -20.20 14.55 -11.31
N LYS A 138 -20.22 13.94 -10.11
CA LYS A 138 -21.45 13.33 -9.61
C LYS A 138 -22.50 14.40 -9.30
N ILE A 139 -23.68 14.19 -9.83
CA ILE A 139 -24.88 15.01 -9.54
C ILE A 139 -25.71 14.22 -8.54
N GLY A 140 -26.23 14.89 -7.49
CA GLY A 140 -27.09 14.26 -6.48
C GLY A 140 -26.34 13.53 -5.37
N SER A 141 -27.02 12.56 -4.77
CA SER A 141 -26.54 11.79 -3.61
C SER A 141 -25.75 10.54 -4.03
N TYR A 142 -24.93 10.02 -3.11
CA TYR A 142 -24.33 8.68 -3.31
C TYR A 142 -25.36 7.63 -2.94
N HIS A 143 -25.59 6.66 -3.86
CA HIS A 143 -26.43 5.51 -3.61
C HIS A 143 -25.58 4.25 -3.59
N ALA A 144 -25.97 3.29 -2.77
CA ALA A 144 -25.37 1.96 -2.75
C ALA A 144 -26.10 1.03 -3.73
N ARG A 145 -25.38 0.02 -4.21
CA ARG A 145 -25.94 -1.08 -5.03
C ARG A 145 -25.86 -2.40 -4.28
N VAL A 146 -26.80 -3.28 -4.56
CA VAL A 146 -26.79 -4.65 -4.03
C VAL A 146 -25.95 -5.52 -4.93
N VAL A 147 -24.94 -6.20 -4.37
CA VAL A 147 -24.04 -7.07 -5.13
C VAL A 147 -24.40 -8.54 -4.88
N ARG A 148 -24.65 -9.28 -5.95
CA ARG A 148 -24.69 -10.75 -5.94
C ARG A 148 -23.37 -11.27 -6.49
N ASP A 149 -22.50 -11.72 -5.60
CA ASP A 149 -21.20 -12.24 -5.97
C ASP A 149 -21.33 -13.67 -6.51
N SER A 150 -20.97 -13.86 -7.77
CA SER A 150 -20.97 -15.17 -8.46
C SER A 150 -19.61 -15.47 -9.10
N PHE A 151 -18.55 -14.71 -8.75
CA PHE A 151 -17.24 -14.88 -9.36
C PHE A 151 -16.63 -16.24 -8.98
N ASP A 152 -16.17 -16.98 -9.99
CA ASP A 152 -15.53 -18.28 -9.80
C ASP A 152 -14.01 -18.12 -9.69
N TRP A 153 -13.46 -18.51 -8.55
CA TRP A 153 -12.02 -18.48 -8.27
C TRP A 153 -11.28 -19.76 -8.67
N GLU A 154 -11.95 -20.75 -9.31
CA GLU A 154 -11.36 -21.98 -9.85
C GLU A 154 -10.44 -22.72 -8.85
N ASP A 155 -10.89 -22.89 -7.60
CA ASP A 155 -10.13 -23.53 -6.51
C ASP A 155 -8.76 -22.90 -6.17
N MET A 156 -8.54 -21.63 -6.56
CA MET A 156 -7.30 -20.90 -6.27
C MET A 156 -7.05 -20.80 -4.75
N PRO A 157 -5.94 -21.35 -4.23
CA PRO A 157 -5.63 -21.26 -2.81
C PRO A 157 -5.13 -19.86 -2.44
N GLN A 158 -5.32 -19.48 -1.17
CA GLN A 158 -4.67 -18.29 -0.62
C GLN A 158 -3.15 -18.49 -0.59
N SER A 159 -2.40 -17.45 -0.88
CA SER A 159 -0.93 -17.48 -0.78
C SER A 159 -0.47 -17.69 0.67
N THR A 160 0.58 -18.47 0.82
CA THR A 160 1.29 -18.70 2.10
C THR A 160 2.71 -18.13 2.10
N ARG A 161 3.04 -17.32 1.07
CA ARG A 161 4.36 -16.71 0.95
C ARG A 161 4.63 -15.78 2.15
N LYS A 162 5.84 -15.83 2.69
CA LYS A 162 6.24 -14.95 3.79
C LYS A 162 6.51 -13.55 3.27
N ILE A 163 6.29 -12.54 4.10
CA ILE A 163 6.56 -11.14 3.71
C ILE A 163 8.04 -10.93 3.34
N SER A 164 8.97 -11.60 4.01
CA SER A 164 10.40 -11.53 3.69
C SER A 164 10.78 -12.01 2.29
N ASP A 165 9.92 -12.82 1.66
CA ASP A 165 10.13 -13.35 0.33
C ASP A 165 9.49 -12.47 -0.77
N LEU A 166 8.81 -11.38 -0.35
CA LEU A 166 8.20 -10.43 -1.28
C LEU A 166 9.23 -9.43 -1.82
N ILE A 167 8.97 -9.01 -3.04
CA ILE A 167 9.56 -7.85 -3.71
C ILE A 167 8.37 -7.02 -4.16
N ILE A 168 8.11 -5.93 -3.44
CA ILE A 168 6.88 -5.15 -3.57
C ILE A 168 7.09 -4.04 -4.60
N TYR A 169 6.12 -3.90 -5.49
CA TYR A 169 6.05 -2.87 -6.52
C TYR A 169 4.81 -2.01 -6.27
N GLU A 170 5.02 -0.79 -5.77
CA GLU A 170 3.94 0.15 -5.51
C GLU A 170 3.51 0.83 -6.80
N LEU A 171 2.20 0.82 -7.10
CA LEU A 171 1.68 1.44 -8.31
C LEU A 171 0.27 2.04 -8.11
N HIS A 172 -0.03 3.05 -8.92
CA HIS A 172 -1.34 3.67 -9.03
C HIS A 172 -2.09 3.08 -10.24
N VAL A 173 -3.29 2.51 -10.03
CA VAL A 173 -4.04 1.82 -11.09
C VAL A 173 -4.19 2.68 -12.34
N ARG A 174 -4.65 3.93 -12.18
CA ARG A 174 -4.84 4.84 -13.31
C ARG A 174 -3.52 5.27 -13.93
N GLY A 175 -2.60 5.79 -13.13
CA GLY A 175 -1.36 6.36 -13.64
C GLY A 175 -0.42 5.36 -14.29
N PHE A 176 -0.55 4.09 -13.95
CA PHE A 176 0.30 3.04 -14.51
C PHE A 176 0.10 2.83 -16.02
N THR A 177 -1.12 3.04 -16.51
CA THR A 177 -1.45 2.77 -17.93
C THR A 177 -2.12 3.94 -18.64
N GLN A 178 -2.35 5.07 -17.99
CA GLN A 178 -3.12 6.17 -18.56
C GLN A 178 -2.42 6.88 -19.73
N ASP A 179 -1.09 6.97 -19.67
CA ASP A 179 -0.32 7.58 -20.75
C ASP A 179 -0.42 6.74 -22.04
N ALA A 180 -0.52 7.41 -23.19
CA ALA A 180 -0.65 6.76 -24.50
C ALA A 180 0.52 5.83 -24.83
N SER A 181 1.73 6.11 -24.30
CA SER A 181 2.91 5.26 -24.45
C SER A 181 2.73 3.86 -23.82
N SER A 182 1.72 3.68 -22.95
CA SER A 182 1.41 2.37 -22.38
C SER A 182 0.96 1.35 -23.43
N GLY A 183 0.31 1.80 -24.51
CA GLY A 183 -0.16 0.95 -25.61
C GLY A 183 -1.29 -0.02 -25.25
N VAL A 184 -1.93 0.13 -24.07
CA VAL A 184 -3.02 -0.75 -23.63
C VAL A 184 -4.36 -0.34 -24.25
N THR A 185 -5.29 -1.29 -24.27
CA THR A 185 -6.64 -1.09 -24.84
C THR A 185 -7.55 -0.26 -23.93
N HIS A 186 -7.39 -0.45 -22.60
CA HIS A 186 -8.21 0.19 -21.57
C HIS A 186 -7.35 1.02 -20.60
N PRO A 187 -6.80 2.18 -21.02
CA PRO A 187 -5.87 2.95 -20.20
C PRO A 187 -6.54 3.41 -18.89
N GLY A 188 -5.77 3.39 -17.82
CA GLY A 188 -6.17 3.90 -16.51
C GLY A 188 -7.18 3.05 -15.74
N THR A 189 -7.36 1.79 -16.12
CA THR A 189 -8.38 0.87 -15.54
C THR A 189 -7.77 -0.43 -15.04
N PHE A 190 -8.54 -1.22 -14.26
CA PHE A 190 -8.15 -2.58 -13.86
C PHE A 190 -7.86 -3.48 -15.07
N ALA A 191 -8.66 -3.36 -16.12
CA ALA A 191 -8.44 -4.10 -17.36
C ALA A 191 -7.13 -3.69 -18.04
N GLY A 192 -6.80 -2.39 -18.08
CA GLY A 192 -5.54 -1.90 -18.63
C GLY A 192 -4.33 -2.35 -17.82
N LEU A 193 -4.42 -2.39 -16.48
CA LEU A 193 -3.37 -2.93 -15.63
C LEU A 193 -3.15 -4.42 -15.92
N ARG A 194 -4.21 -5.18 -16.15
CA ARG A 194 -4.15 -6.60 -16.54
C ARG A 194 -3.31 -6.83 -17.78
N GLU A 195 -3.39 -5.95 -18.79
CA GLU A 195 -2.59 -6.02 -20.01
C GLU A 195 -1.08 -5.87 -19.75
N LYS A 196 -0.69 -5.31 -18.58
CA LYS A 196 0.72 -5.14 -18.15
C LYS A 196 1.27 -6.26 -17.26
N ILE A 197 0.50 -7.30 -16.96
CA ILE A 197 0.99 -8.46 -16.17
C ILE A 197 2.22 -9.12 -16.79
N PRO A 198 2.33 -9.31 -18.12
CA PRO A 198 3.56 -9.84 -18.72
C PRO A 198 4.81 -9.03 -18.41
N TYR A 199 4.70 -7.68 -18.39
CA TYR A 199 5.79 -6.80 -17.99
C TYR A 199 6.17 -6.98 -16.51
N LEU A 200 5.20 -7.02 -15.60
CA LEU A 200 5.45 -7.24 -14.17
C LEU A 200 6.15 -8.58 -13.92
N LYS A 201 5.76 -9.60 -14.66
CA LYS A 201 6.40 -10.92 -14.62
C LYS A 201 7.83 -10.90 -15.16
N GLU A 202 8.06 -10.18 -16.26
CA GLU A 202 9.39 -9.99 -16.84
C GLU A 202 10.33 -9.25 -15.88
N LEU A 203 9.86 -8.16 -15.27
CA LEU A 203 10.60 -7.43 -14.23
C LEU A 203 10.96 -8.34 -13.06
N GLY A 204 10.11 -9.31 -12.77
CA GLY A 204 10.38 -10.34 -11.78
C GLY A 204 9.87 -10.00 -10.38
N ILE A 205 9.07 -8.99 -10.19
CA ILE A 205 8.41 -8.72 -8.88
C ILE A 205 7.43 -9.84 -8.55
N ASN A 206 7.05 -9.97 -7.29
CA ASN A 206 6.12 -11.02 -6.85
C ASN A 206 5.02 -10.50 -5.91
N ALA A 207 4.94 -9.19 -5.73
CA ALA A 207 3.82 -8.52 -5.11
C ALA A 207 3.63 -7.12 -5.72
N VAL A 208 2.37 -6.74 -5.95
CA VAL A 208 1.99 -5.36 -6.24
C VAL A 208 1.30 -4.76 -5.03
N GLU A 209 1.66 -3.53 -4.68
CA GLU A 209 0.93 -2.71 -3.71
C GLU A 209 0.15 -1.66 -4.50
N LEU A 210 -1.18 -1.82 -4.52
CA LEU A 210 -2.07 -0.91 -5.22
C LEU A 210 -2.37 0.28 -4.32
N MET A 211 -2.01 1.49 -4.74
CA MET A 211 -2.50 2.72 -4.12
C MET A 211 -4.03 2.68 -4.04
N PRO A 212 -4.70 3.51 -3.20
CA PRO A 212 -6.08 3.29 -2.82
C PRO A 212 -7.02 3.01 -3.98
N ILE A 213 -7.73 1.88 -3.90
CA ILE A 213 -8.72 1.44 -4.89
C ILE A 213 -10.16 1.47 -4.35
N PHE A 214 -10.33 1.85 -3.09
CA PHE A 214 -11.67 2.05 -2.54
C PHE A 214 -12.38 3.19 -3.26
N GLU A 215 -13.72 3.19 -3.26
CA GLU A 215 -14.48 4.27 -3.88
C GLU A 215 -14.10 5.63 -3.29
N PHE A 216 -13.68 6.54 -4.15
CA PHE A 216 -13.44 7.95 -3.86
C PHE A 216 -14.01 8.80 -4.99
N ASP A 217 -14.29 10.06 -4.71
CA ASP A 217 -14.79 11.02 -5.69
C ASP A 217 -13.65 11.96 -6.08
N GLU A 218 -13.12 11.80 -7.27
CA GLU A 218 -12.03 12.61 -7.79
C GLU A 218 -12.39 14.10 -7.90
N ASN A 219 -13.67 14.44 -7.86
CA ASN A 219 -14.15 15.82 -7.88
C ASN A 219 -14.34 16.41 -6.48
N MET A 220 -14.22 15.64 -5.40
CA MET A 220 -14.53 16.08 -4.03
C MET A 220 -13.79 17.38 -3.65
N ASN A 221 -12.51 17.47 -3.99
CA ASN A 221 -11.66 18.63 -3.73
C ASN A 221 -11.17 19.30 -5.04
N ALA A 222 -11.92 19.13 -6.13
CA ALA A 222 -11.55 19.68 -7.41
C ALA A 222 -11.44 21.19 -7.37
N ARG A 223 -10.37 21.72 -7.94
CA ARG A 223 -10.11 23.16 -8.04
C ARG A 223 -9.45 23.51 -9.36
N THR A 224 -9.46 24.79 -9.70
CA THR A 224 -8.80 25.27 -10.92
C THR A 224 -7.56 26.08 -10.56
N VAL A 225 -6.43 25.69 -11.12
CA VAL A 225 -5.11 26.35 -10.95
C VAL A 225 -4.55 26.67 -12.32
N ASN A 226 -4.26 27.94 -12.59
CA ASN A 226 -3.73 28.39 -13.88
C ASN A 226 -4.55 27.89 -15.11
N GLY A 227 -5.87 27.84 -14.98
CA GLY A 227 -6.79 27.37 -16.02
C GLY A 227 -6.89 25.85 -16.19
N LYS A 228 -6.11 25.07 -15.44
CA LYS A 228 -6.20 23.60 -15.40
C LYS A 228 -7.06 23.16 -14.21
N ARG A 229 -7.99 22.22 -14.43
CA ARG A 229 -8.78 21.59 -13.37
C ARG A 229 -7.94 20.49 -12.75
N LEU A 230 -7.73 20.56 -11.44
CA LEU A 230 -7.07 19.55 -10.64
C LEU A 230 -8.12 18.70 -9.94
N LEU A 231 -7.92 17.40 -9.96
CA LEU A 231 -8.79 16.39 -9.38
C LEU A 231 -8.05 15.67 -8.24
N GLU A 232 -8.78 15.03 -7.35
CA GLU A 232 -8.21 14.03 -6.44
C GLU A 232 -7.74 12.84 -7.27
N TYR A 233 -6.44 12.59 -7.29
CA TYR A 233 -5.87 11.57 -8.17
C TYR A 233 -5.42 10.32 -7.41
N TRP A 234 -4.78 10.49 -6.24
CA TRP A 234 -4.21 9.35 -5.51
C TRP A 234 -5.24 8.42 -4.88
N GLY A 235 -6.41 8.96 -4.48
CA GLY A 235 -7.48 8.18 -3.86
C GLY A 235 -7.45 8.09 -2.34
N TYR A 236 -6.57 8.83 -1.65
CA TYR A 236 -6.55 8.90 -0.18
C TYR A 236 -7.70 9.77 0.37
N ASN A 237 -8.91 9.56 -0.13
CA ASN A 237 -10.09 10.31 0.28
C ASN A 237 -11.34 9.45 0.11
N SER A 238 -11.43 8.34 0.86
CA SER A 238 -12.44 7.30 0.68
C SER A 238 -13.86 7.78 0.98
N VAL A 239 -14.77 7.53 0.06
CA VAL A 239 -16.22 7.68 0.20
C VAL A 239 -16.83 6.45 0.86
N ASN A 240 -16.29 5.27 0.53
CA ASN A 240 -16.71 3.99 1.07
C ASN A 240 -15.53 3.02 1.16
N PHE A 241 -15.55 2.07 2.11
CA PHE A 241 -14.44 1.13 2.35
C PHE A 241 -14.66 -0.26 1.73
N PHE A 242 -15.89 -0.63 1.37
CA PHE A 242 -16.23 -1.98 0.89
C PHE A 242 -16.36 -2.07 -0.62
N SER A 243 -16.37 -0.94 -1.33
CA SER A 243 -16.55 -0.90 -2.77
C SER A 243 -15.28 -0.49 -3.50
N PRO A 244 -14.92 -1.15 -4.61
CA PRO A 244 -13.86 -0.66 -5.48
C PRO A 244 -14.31 0.61 -6.22
N ASN A 245 -13.32 1.41 -6.63
CA ASN A 245 -13.58 2.65 -7.36
C ASN A 245 -14.24 2.38 -8.71
N THR A 246 -15.39 2.97 -8.94
CA THR A 246 -16.21 2.76 -10.15
C THR A 246 -15.55 3.28 -11.41
N SER A 247 -14.74 4.35 -11.34
CA SER A 247 -14.03 4.90 -12.49
C SER A 247 -12.76 4.15 -12.88
N TYR A 248 -12.37 3.11 -12.13
CA TYR A 248 -11.30 2.19 -12.53
C TYR A 248 -11.81 1.00 -13.36
N ALA A 249 -13.12 0.88 -13.61
CA ALA A 249 -13.67 -0.08 -14.55
C ALA A 249 -13.51 0.39 -16.00
N SER A 250 -13.30 -0.53 -16.92
CA SER A 250 -13.23 -0.24 -18.37
C SER A 250 -14.59 0.07 -18.98
N LYS A 251 -15.69 -0.27 -18.28
CA LYS A 251 -17.07 -0.10 -18.70
C LYS A 251 -17.94 0.42 -17.57
N ALA A 252 -18.91 1.26 -17.92
CA ALA A 252 -19.90 1.80 -16.99
C ALA A 252 -21.09 0.84 -16.77
N GLU A 253 -20.84 -0.45 -16.60
CA GLU A 253 -21.85 -1.47 -16.35
C GLU A 253 -22.00 -1.74 -14.85
N HIS A 254 -23.15 -2.25 -14.42
CA HIS A 254 -23.43 -2.55 -13.02
C HIS A 254 -22.40 -3.54 -12.44
N ASN A 255 -21.70 -3.14 -11.39
CA ASN A 255 -20.65 -3.91 -10.68
C ASN A 255 -19.48 -4.40 -11.58
N CYS A 256 -19.22 -3.74 -12.70
CA CYS A 256 -18.11 -4.07 -13.59
C CYS A 256 -16.76 -3.90 -12.87
N GLU A 257 -16.64 -2.85 -12.04
CA GLU A 257 -15.47 -2.55 -11.22
C GLU A 257 -15.06 -3.72 -10.31
N GLY A 258 -16.04 -4.36 -9.68
CA GLY A 258 -15.79 -5.52 -8.82
C GLY A 258 -15.36 -6.76 -9.60
N THR A 259 -15.94 -6.98 -10.76
CA THR A 259 -15.60 -8.12 -11.63
C THR A 259 -14.21 -7.96 -12.23
N GLU A 260 -13.90 -6.79 -12.80
CA GLU A 260 -12.59 -6.54 -13.40
C GLU A 260 -11.46 -6.58 -12.37
N LEU A 261 -11.68 -6.08 -11.16
CA LEU A 261 -10.69 -6.19 -10.08
C LEU A 261 -10.43 -7.65 -9.70
N LYS A 262 -11.47 -8.49 -9.63
CA LYS A 262 -11.31 -9.93 -9.35
C LYS A 262 -10.57 -10.65 -10.48
N GLU A 263 -10.86 -10.32 -11.74
CA GLU A 263 -10.13 -10.83 -12.89
C GLU A 263 -8.65 -10.44 -12.85
N LEU A 264 -8.36 -9.18 -12.53
CA LEU A 264 -6.98 -8.70 -12.36
C LEU A 264 -6.25 -9.48 -11.25
N ILE A 265 -6.86 -9.63 -10.08
CA ILE A 265 -6.25 -10.33 -8.94
C ILE A 265 -6.03 -11.81 -9.28
N ARG A 266 -7.01 -12.48 -9.92
CA ARG A 266 -6.87 -13.87 -10.36
C ARG A 266 -5.68 -14.05 -11.29
N GLU A 267 -5.57 -13.20 -12.32
CA GLU A 267 -4.49 -13.30 -13.31
C GLU A 267 -3.12 -12.95 -12.73
N LEU A 268 -3.05 -11.99 -11.77
CA LEU A 268 -1.82 -11.73 -11.01
C LEU A 268 -1.39 -12.99 -10.22
N HIS A 269 -2.33 -13.64 -9.52
CA HIS A 269 -2.05 -14.87 -8.77
C HIS A 269 -1.59 -16.02 -9.67
N GLU A 270 -2.21 -16.20 -10.84
CA GLU A 270 -1.78 -17.19 -11.85
C GLU A 270 -0.33 -16.95 -12.31
N ASN A 271 0.12 -15.70 -12.29
CA ASN A 271 1.49 -15.33 -12.60
C ASN A 271 2.42 -15.25 -11.37
N GLY A 272 1.94 -15.69 -10.20
CA GLY A 272 2.72 -15.74 -8.97
C GLY A 272 2.96 -14.39 -8.30
N ILE A 273 2.10 -13.40 -8.57
CA ILE A 273 2.18 -12.05 -8.02
C ILE A 273 1.04 -11.86 -7.01
N GLU A 274 1.39 -11.53 -5.76
CA GLU A 274 0.45 -11.22 -4.69
C GLU A 274 -0.08 -9.79 -4.82
N VAL A 275 -1.25 -9.52 -4.23
CA VAL A 275 -1.88 -8.20 -4.24
C VAL A 275 -2.02 -7.67 -2.82
N ILE A 276 -1.43 -6.50 -2.58
CA ILE A 276 -1.54 -5.72 -1.37
C ILE A 276 -2.38 -4.49 -1.69
N LEU A 277 -3.38 -4.18 -0.86
CA LEU A 277 -4.17 -2.97 -0.99
C LEU A 277 -3.69 -1.92 0.01
N ASP A 278 -3.48 -0.70 -0.46
CA ASP A 278 -3.32 0.46 0.40
C ASP A 278 -4.70 0.92 0.90
N VAL A 279 -4.89 0.90 2.23
CA VAL A 279 -6.19 1.14 2.86
C VAL A 279 -6.15 2.34 3.79
N VAL A 280 -7.17 3.19 3.65
CA VAL A 280 -7.26 4.48 4.35
C VAL A 280 -8.40 4.42 5.37
N PHE A 281 -8.11 3.95 6.60
CA PHE A 281 -9.08 3.94 7.69
C PHE A 281 -8.88 5.07 8.71
N ASN A 282 -7.90 5.92 8.49
CA ASN A 282 -7.59 6.99 9.43
C ASN A 282 -8.53 8.18 9.31
N HIS A 283 -9.16 8.40 8.14
CA HIS A 283 -10.12 9.46 7.87
C HIS A 283 -11.10 9.08 6.76
N THR A 284 -12.04 9.94 6.45
CA THR A 284 -13.01 9.79 5.36
C THR A 284 -13.12 11.08 4.53
N ALA A 285 -13.71 10.96 3.34
CA ALA A 285 -13.97 12.09 2.44
C ALA A 285 -14.98 13.13 2.97
N GLU A 286 -15.59 12.91 4.13
CA GLU A 286 -16.58 13.84 4.70
C GLU A 286 -15.96 15.11 5.30
N GLY A 287 -14.59 15.22 5.37
CA GLY A 287 -13.88 16.41 5.83
C GLY A 287 -14.22 16.79 7.28
N ASN A 288 -14.02 18.06 7.65
CA ASN A 288 -14.32 18.60 8.97
C ASN A 288 -15.81 19.00 9.12
N GLU A 289 -16.13 19.87 10.10
CA GLU A 289 -17.48 20.39 10.36
C GLU A 289 -18.10 21.13 9.17
N LEU A 290 -17.29 21.65 8.25
CA LEU A 290 -17.74 22.30 7.01
C LEU A 290 -17.88 21.33 5.85
N GLY A 291 -17.43 20.09 6.04
CA GLY A 291 -17.47 19.05 5.02
C GLY A 291 -18.88 18.47 4.81
N LYS A 292 -19.03 17.73 3.71
CA LYS A 292 -20.30 17.12 3.34
C LYS A 292 -20.73 16.04 4.34
N THR A 293 -22.04 15.82 4.46
CA THR A 293 -22.66 14.68 5.17
C THR A 293 -23.30 13.77 4.14
N PHE A 294 -22.77 12.58 3.94
CA PHE A 294 -23.31 11.64 2.95
C PHE A 294 -23.20 10.16 3.38
N CYS A 295 -22.49 9.84 4.47
CA CYS A 295 -22.30 8.49 4.98
C CYS A 295 -22.18 8.49 6.49
N PHE A 296 -20.99 8.32 7.04
CA PHE A 296 -20.66 8.09 8.46
C PHE A 296 -21.19 9.19 9.39
N LYS A 297 -21.03 10.46 9.01
CA LYS A 297 -21.54 11.61 9.78
C LYS A 297 -23.03 11.51 10.03
N GLY A 298 -23.78 11.17 8.97
CA GLY A 298 -25.24 11.10 9.02
C GLY A 298 -25.75 9.84 9.71
N PHE A 299 -24.99 8.75 9.69
CA PHE A 299 -25.32 7.54 10.42
C PHE A 299 -25.18 7.72 11.92
N ASP A 300 -24.03 8.20 12.39
CA ASP A 300 -23.81 8.56 13.78
C ASP A 300 -22.43 9.23 13.96
N ASN A 301 -22.39 10.54 13.84
CA ASN A 301 -21.14 11.30 13.87
C ASN A 301 -20.26 10.98 15.08
N LYS A 302 -20.87 10.86 16.26
CA LYS A 302 -20.17 10.61 17.53
C LYS A 302 -19.61 9.19 17.66
N VAL A 303 -20.15 8.25 16.91
CA VAL A 303 -19.64 6.86 16.86
C VAL A 303 -18.45 6.77 15.94
N TYR A 304 -18.56 7.36 14.75
CA TYR A 304 -17.57 7.17 13.69
C TYR A 304 -16.35 8.07 13.80
N TYR A 305 -16.46 9.25 14.42
CA TYR A 305 -15.36 10.22 14.46
C TYR A 305 -14.85 10.50 15.87
N MET A 306 -13.54 10.77 15.97
CA MET A 306 -12.92 11.31 17.17
C MET A 306 -13.31 12.78 17.30
N LEU A 307 -14.01 13.15 18.38
CA LEU A 307 -14.48 14.50 18.61
C LEU A 307 -13.95 15.06 19.93
N THR A 308 -13.67 16.37 19.94
CA THR A 308 -13.38 17.10 21.17
C THR A 308 -14.62 17.16 22.07
N PRO A 309 -14.48 17.50 23.35
CA PRO A 309 -15.65 17.69 24.23
C PRO A 309 -16.66 18.70 23.71
N GLU A 310 -16.25 19.65 22.85
CA GLU A 310 -17.09 20.69 22.23
C GLU A 310 -17.67 20.25 20.88
N GLY A 311 -17.47 18.98 20.47
CA GLY A 311 -18.02 18.42 19.24
C GLY A 311 -17.23 18.69 17.95
N ASN A 312 -16.04 19.31 18.03
CA ASN A 312 -15.17 19.52 16.89
C ASN A 312 -14.37 18.25 16.55
N TYR A 313 -13.93 18.12 15.30
CA TYR A 313 -13.15 16.95 14.88
C TYR A 313 -11.69 17.04 15.31
N TYR A 314 -11.15 15.97 15.89
CA TYR A 314 -9.70 15.77 15.90
C TYR A 314 -9.20 15.55 14.47
N ASN A 315 -8.03 16.10 14.16
CA ASN A 315 -7.45 16.05 12.83
C ASN A 315 -6.01 15.51 12.85
N PHE A 316 -5.84 14.26 13.32
CA PHE A 316 -4.54 13.57 13.31
C PHE A 316 -4.15 13.07 11.91
N SER A 317 -5.10 13.08 10.96
CA SER A 317 -4.86 12.71 9.56
C SER A 317 -4.35 13.87 8.69
N GLY A 318 -4.57 15.12 9.11
CA GLY A 318 -4.34 16.28 8.27
C GLY A 318 -5.47 16.55 7.25
N CYS A 319 -6.47 15.65 7.14
CA CYS A 319 -7.55 15.70 6.14
C CYS A 319 -8.89 16.21 6.68
N GLY A 320 -8.91 16.80 7.88
CA GLY A 320 -10.07 17.45 8.47
C GLY A 320 -10.82 16.62 9.49
N ASN A 321 -10.73 15.30 9.47
CA ASN A 321 -11.33 14.41 10.46
C ASN A 321 -10.41 13.26 10.83
N THR A 322 -10.75 12.54 11.88
CA THR A 322 -10.07 11.32 12.29
C THR A 322 -11.14 10.28 12.66
N LEU A 323 -11.05 9.09 12.03
CA LEU A 323 -11.98 8.00 12.30
C LEU A 323 -11.73 7.43 13.71
N ASN A 324 -12.79 7.16 14.49
CA ASN A 324 -12.72 6.57 15.83
C ASN A 324 -12.53 5.05 15.77
N CYS A 325 -11.36 4.62 15.30
CA CYS A 325 -11.05 3.22 14.93
C CYS A 325 -11.20 2.22 16.10
N ASN A 326 -11.04 2.68 17.35
CA ASN A 326 -11.17 1.82 18.53
C ASN A 326 -12.57 1.80 19.14
N HIS A 327 -13.52 2.60 18.61
CA HIS A 327 -14.92 2.43 18.96
C HIS A 327 -15.42 1.04 18.53
N PRO A 328 -16.16 0.28 19.37
CA PRO A 328 -16.52 -1.10 19.08
C PRO A 328 -17.16 -1.34 17.71
N ILE A 329 -18.04 -0.44 17.28
CA ILE A 329 -18.75 -0.50 15.99
C ILE A 329 -17.80 -0.29 14.83
N VAL A 330 -16.96 0.76 14.90
CA VAL A 330 -15.98 1.09 13.85
C VAL A 330 -14.92 0.00 13.74
N ARG A 331 -14.44 -0.51 14.87
CA ARG A 331 -13.51 -1.64 14.94
C ARG A 331 -14.07 -2.88 14.27
N GLN A 332 -15.34 -3.21 14.53
CA GLN A 332 -16.03 -4.34 13.90
C GLN A 332 -16.16 -4.12 12.39
N MET A 333 -16.53 -2.92 11.96
CA MET A 333 -16.65 -2.56 10.55
C MET A 333 -15.31 -2.73 9.82
N ILE A 334 -14.21 -2.27 10.40
CA ILE A 334 -12.86 -2.41 9.79
C ILE A 334 -12.49 -3.89 9.65
N LEU A 335 -12.72 -4.71 10.70
CA LEU A 335 -12.46 -6.15 10.62
C LEU A 335 -13.28 -6.82 9.52
N GLU A 336 -14.58 -6.54 9.45
CA GLU A 336 -15.48 -7.08 8.42
C GLU A 336 -15.05 -6.64 7.01
N CYS A 337 -14.60 -5.41 6.87
CA CYS A 337 -14.06 -4.87 5.63
C CYS A 337 -12.84 -5.67 5.16
N LEU A 338 -11.84 -5.86 6.01
CA LEU A 338 -10.63 -6.62 5.64
C LEU A 338 -10.95 -8.09 5.36
N ARG A 339 -11.85 -8.72 6.13
CA ARG A 339 -12.34 -10.06 5.84
C ARG A 339 -13.05 -10.14 4.48
N TYR A 340 -13.88 -9.13 4.16
CA TYR A 340 -14.57 -9.07 2.88
C TYR A 340 -13.59 -9.03 1.70
N TRP A 341 -12.59 -8.15 1.75
CA TRP A 341 -11.55 -8.08 0.72
C TRP A 341 -10.72 -9.37 0.63
N THR A 342 -10.42 -9.98 1.78
CA THR A 342 -9.68 -11.25 1.81
C THR A 342 -10.49 -12.43 1.26
N ILE A 343 -11.78 -12.53 1.60
CA ILE A 343 -12.63 -13.67 1.22
C ILE A 343 -13.12 -13.53 -0.22
N ASN A 344 -13.64 -12.34 -0.58
CA ASN A 344 -14.33 -12.14 -1.84
C ASN A 344 -13.40 -11.71 -2.98
N TYR A 345 -12.28 -11.04 -2.66
CA TYR A 345 -11.30 -10.58 -3.64
C TYR A 345 -9.95 -11.31 -3.56
N ARG A 346 -9.77 -12.21 -2.59
CA ARG A 346 -8.53 -12.97 -2.40
C ARG A 346 -7.28 -12.10 -2.20
N VAL A 347 -7.44 -10.91 -1.62
CA VAL A 347 -6.34 -9.98 -1.32
C VAL A 347 -5.36 -10.63 -0.35
N ASP A 348 -4.04 -10.47 -0.60
CA ASP A 348 -2.96 -11.11 0.14
C ASP A 348 -2.37 -10.24 1.25
N GLY A 349 -2.61 -8.93 1.19
CA GLY A 349 -2.09 -7.99 2.18
C GLY A 349 -2.78 -6.64 2.17
N PHE A 350 -2.56 -5.88 3.25
CA PHE A 350 -3.03 -4.52 3.41
C PHE A 350 -1.90 -3.64 3.96
N ARG A 351 -1.66 -2.51 3.31
CA ARG A 351 -0.85 -1.40 3.83
C ARG A 351 -1.80 -0.35 4.40
N PHE A 352 -1.60 0.03 5.64
CA PHE A 352 -2.49 0.95 6.35
C PHE A 352 -1.87 2.35 6.37
N ASP A 353 -2.55 3.26 5.71
CA ASP A 353 -2.22 4.68 5.70
C ASP A 353 -2.32 5.28 7.10
N LEU A 354 -1.30 6.06 7.51
CA LEU A 354 -1.22 6.71 8.83
C LEU A 354 -1.66 5.78 9.98
N ALA A 355 -1.11 4.56 10.00
CA ALA A 355 -1.58 3.48 10.87
C ALA A 355 -1.49 3.77 12.37
N SER A 356 -0.68 4.74 12.81
CA SER A 356 -0.62 5.16 14.21
C SER A 356 -1.95 5.71 14.71
N ILE A 357 -2.81 6.22 13.82
CA ILE A 357 -4.19 6.65 14.17
C ILE A 357 -5.03 5.47 14.65
N LEU A 358 -4.86 4.27 14.07
CA LEU A 358 -5.60 3.07 14.47
C LEU A 358 -5.26 2.64 15.91
N GLY A 359 -4.16 3.15 16.46
CA GLY A 359 -3.73 2.93 17.83
C GLY A 359 -4.15 4.01 18.83
N ARG A 360 -5.00 4.98 18.43
CA ARG A 360 -5.45 6.06 19.31
C ARG A 360 -6.77 5.74 20.02
N HIS A 361 -6.91 6.25 21.24
CA HIS A 361 -8.17 6.31 21.98
C HIS A 361 -9.07 7.45 21.43
N GLU A 362 -10.34 7.47 21.82
CA GLU A 362 -11.31 8.50 21.37
C GLU A 362 -10.93 9.94 21.73
N ASP A 363 -10.10 10.14 22.76
CA ASP A 363 -9.53 11.45 23.17
C ASP A 363 -8.24 11.81 22.41
N GLY A 364 -7.82 10.97 21.45
CA GLY A 364 -6.62 11.15 20.66
C GLY A 364 -5.33 10.63 21.29
N SER A 365 -5.35 10.17 22.55
CA SER A 365 -4.15 9.62 23.20
C SER A 365 -3.76 8.27 22.61
N PRO A 366 -2.44 7.97 22.44
CA PRO A 366 -2.01 6.67 21.94
C PRO A 366 -2.22 5.57 23.01
N LEU A 367 -2.74 4.43 22.56
CA LEU A 367 -2.95 3.24 23.39
C LEU A 367 -1.71 2.33 23.36
N ASN A 368 -1.35 1.76 24.50
CA ASN A 368 -0.28 0.76 24.57
C ASN A 368 -0.69 -0.59 23.93
N ASN A 369 -1.97 -0.97 24.09
CA ASN A 369 -2.55 -2.17 23.52
C ASN A 369 -3.85 -1.79 22.78
N PRO A 370 -3.76 -1.31 21.55
CA PRO A 370 -4.93 -0.90 20.78
C PRO A 370 -5.83 -2.10 20.44
N PRO A 371 -7.11 -2.09 20.85
CA PRO A 371 -8.00 -3.21 20.63
C PRO A 371 -8.19 -3.58 19.16
N LEU A 372 -8.20 -2.60 18.24
CA LEU A 372 -8.31 -2.87 16.81
C LEU A 372 -7.08 -3.61 16.30
N LEU A 373 -5.88 -3.13 16.60
CA LEU A 373 -4.65 -3.75 16.09
C LEU A 373 -4.47 -5.17 16.59
N GLU A 374 -4.84 -5.43 17.85
CA GLU A 374 -4.84 -6.77 18.44
C GLU A 374 -5.88 -7.68 17.76
N LEU A 375 -7.10 -7.17 17.54
CA LEU A 375 -8.16 -7.91 16.85
C LEU A 375 -7.73 -8.34 15.44
N LEU A 376 -7.13 -7.45 14.67
CA LEU A 376 -6.61 -7.75 13.31
C LEU A 376 -5.44 -8.75 13.35
N ALA A 377 -4.54 -8.61 14.33
CA ALA A 377 -3.36 -9.47 14.47
C ALA A 377 -3.70 -10.94 14.70
N TYR A 378 -4.79 -11.21 15.42
CA TYR A 378 -5.19 -12.58 15.83
C TYR A 378 -6.40 -13.11 15.08
N ASP A 379 -6.92 -12.39 14.09
CA ASP A 379 -8.05 -12.88 13.31
C ASP A 379 -7.68 -14.10 12.47
N PRO A 380 -8.46 -15.21 12.55
CA PRO A 380 -8.13 -16.44 11.85
C PRO A 380 -8.25 -16.36 10.34
N VAL A 381 -9.08 -15.47 9.79
CA VAL A 381 -9.20 -15.22 8.35
C VAL A 381 -7.98 -14.46 7.84
N LEU A 382 -7.49 -13.51 8.63
CA LEU A 382 -6.35 -12.67 8.28
C LEU A 382 -4.99 -13.32 8.60
N ARG A 383 -4.95 -14.56 9.08
CA ARG A 383 -3.73 -15.22 9.57
C ARG A 383 -2.55 -15.14 8.59
N ASN A 384 -2.78 -15.37 7.31
CA ASN A 384 -1.75 -15.37 6.27
C ASN A 384 -1.69 -14.05 5.49
N VAL A 385 -2.59 -13.13 5.77
CA VAL A 385 -2.65 -11.81 5.12
C VAL A 385 -1.56 -10.91 5.68
N LYS A 386 -0.79 -10.22 4.85
CA LYS A 386 0.24 -9.29 5.26
C LYS A 386 -0.43 -8.03 5.82
N LEU A 387 -0.03 -7.61 7.02
CA LEU A 387 -0.45 -6.36 7.65
C LEU A 387 0.77 -5.45 7.72
N ILE A 388 0.74 -4.35 6.99
CA ILE A 388 1.86 -3.41 6.85
C ILE A 388 1.41 -2.06 7.35
N ALA A 389 2.12 -1.49 8.30
CA ALA A 389 1.81 -0.19 8.89
C ALA A 389 2.70 0.91 8.31
N GLU A 390 2.07 2.00 7.90
CA GLU A 390 2.73 3.29 7.91
C GLU A 390 2.70 3.81 9.35
N ALA A 391 3.78 3.52 10.09
CA ALA A 391 3.82 3.62 11.56
C ALA A 391 4.02 5.06 12.07
N TRP A 392 3.27 6.02 11.54
CA TRP A 392 3.22 7.43 11.96
C TRP A 392 1.86 8.07 11.67
N ASP A 393 1.69 9.34 12.05
CA ASP A 393 0.53 10.16 11.68
C ASP A 393 0.89 11.65 11.54
N ALA A 394 -0.06 12.46 11.03
CA ALA A 394 0.12 13.90 10.86
C ALA A 394 0.06 14.68 12.19
N GLY A 395 -0.36 14.05 13.29
CA GLY A 395 -0.33 14.61 14.64
C GLY A 395 1.03 14.51 15.33
N GLY A 396 2.05 13.97 14.64
CA GLY A 396 3.42 13.88 15.13
C GLY A 396 3.77 12.60 15.90
N LEU A 397 2.88 11.63 15.94
CA LEU A 397 3.20 10.30 16.49
C LEU A 397 4.02 9.51 15.46
N TYR A 398 5.23 9.06 15.86
CA TYR A 398 6.15 8.27 15.03
C TYR A 398 6.54 7.00 15.77
N GLN A 399 6.09 5.85 15.28
CA GLN A 399 6.20 4.56 15.97
C GLN A 399 7.00 3.50 15.17
N VAL A 400 7.83 3.91 14.21
CA VAL A 400 8.69 2.98 13.46
C VAL A 400 9.65 2.27 14.44
N GLY A 401 9.59 0.94 14.46
CA GLY A 401 10.31 0.07 15.39
C GLY A 401 9.59 -0.13 16.74
N SER A 402 8.46 0.55 16.97
CA SER A 402 7.69 0.46 18.22
C SER A 402 6.17 0.41 18.01
N PHE A 403 5.73 0.09 16.81
CA PHE A 403 4.30 -0.02 16.49
C PHE A 403 3.61 -1.08 17.36
N PRO A 404 2.50 -0.75 18.06
CA PRO A 404 1.94 -1.58 19.11
C PRO A 404 1.06 -2.71 18.55
N ALA A 405 1.65 -3.76 18.02
CA ALA A 405 0.87 -4.80 17.35
C ALA A 405 1.43 -6.22 17.50
N SER A 406 1.96 -6.56 18.66
CA SER A 406 2.31 -7.96 19.04
C SER A 406 3.27 -8.65 18.03
N ARG A 407 4.11 -7.93 17.33
CA ARG A 407 5.07 -8.42 16.32
C ARG A 407 4.41 -9.13 15.12
N ARG A 408 3.12 -8.91 14.88
CA ARG A 408 2.36 -9.50 13.75
C ARG A 408 2.42 -8.61 12.51
N TRP A 409 2.63 -7.32 12.72
CA TRP A 409 2.66 -6.31 11.68
C TRP A 409 4.08 -6.11 11.14
N ALA A 410 4.17 -5.81 9.86
CA ALA A 410 5.34 -5.20 9.27
C ALA A 410 5.16 -3.67 9.23
N GLU A 411 6.24 -2.96 9.04
CA GLU A 411 6.25 -1.49 9.02
C GLU A 411 7.00 -0.99 7.79
N TRP A 412 6.47 0.05 7.16
CA TRP A 412 7.27 0.87 6.25
C TRP A 412 8.41 1.50 7.03
N ASN A 413 9.66 1.16 6.69
CA ASN A 413 10.82 1.61 7.42
C ASN A 413 11.29 2.99 6.96
N GLY A 414 10.65 4.06 7.48
CA GLY A 414 11.03 5.43 7.19
C GLY A 414 12.46 5.78 7.60
N ARG A 415 13.01 5.13 8.65
CA ARG A 415 14.40 5.35 9.06
C ARG A 415 15.39 4.77 8.05
N TYR A 416 15.08 3.61 7.46
CA TYR A 416 15.87 3.05 6.35
C TYR A 416 15.92 4.05 5.20
N ARG A 417 14.75 4.53 4.75
CA ARG A 417 14.64 5.52 3.66
C ARG A 417 15.54 6.74 3.92
N ASP A 418 15.37 7.36 5.08
CA ASP A 418 16.04 8.63 5.40
C ASP A 418 17.54 8.45 5.59
N CYS A 419 17.96 7.36 6.23
CA CYS A 419 19.37 7.04 6.43
C CYS A 419 20.07 6.75 5.10
N LEU A 420 19.50 5.87 4.26
CA LEU A 420 20.15 5.44 3.03
C LEU A 420 20.15 6.56 1.95
N ARG A 421 19.09 7.38 1.88
CA ARG A 421 19.11 8.59 1.03
C ARG A 421 20.27 9.52 1.41
N SER A 422 20.43 9.80 2.70
CA SER A 422 21.52 10.65 3.22
C SER A 422 22.89 10.04 2.98
N PHE A 423 23.05 8.74 3.27
CA PHE A 423 24.36 8.08 3.13
C PHE A 423 24.79 8.00 1.65
N LEU A 424 23.89 7.57 0.74
CA LEU A 424 24.24 7.39 -0.67
C LEU A 424 24.62 8.69 -1.36
N LYS A 425 24.03 9.82 -0.99
CA LYS A 425 24.48 11.14 -1.52
C LYS A 425 25.79 11.65 -0.93
N GLY A 426 26.30 11.01 0.14
CA GLY A 426 27.59 11.29 0.76
C GLY A 426 27.54 12.23 1.97
N ASP A 427 26.38 12.28 2.68
CA ASP A 427 26.30 13.01 3.95
C ASP A 427 27.16 12.36 5.03
N PHE A 428 27.77 13.17 5.91
CA PHE A 428 28.62 12.72 7.00
C PHE A 428 27.81 12.06 8.13
N TRP A 429 28.46 11.19 8.90
CA TRP A 429 27.99 10.63 10.17
C TRP A 429 26.88 9.56 10.08
N ASN A 430 26.62 8.99 8.89
CA ASN A 430 25.56 8.03 8.66
C ASN A 430 26.03 6.58 8.37
N ALA A 431 27.34 6.32 8.30
CA ALA A 431 27.86 5.00 7.86
C ALA A 431 27.42 3.83 8.76
N TRP A 432 27.44 4.05 10.07
CA TRP A 432 27.01 3.05 11.04
C TRP A 432 25.52 2.72 10.92
N ASP A 433 24.68 3.76 10.86
CA ASP A 433 23.23 3.61 10.71
C ASP A 433 22.86 2.96 9.37
N ALA A 434 23.60 3.30 8.30
CA ALA A 434 23.43 2.69 6.98
C ALA A 434 23.78 1.19 7.01
N ALA A 435 24.88 0.81 7.66
CA ALA A 435 25.27 -0.58 7.84
C ALA A 435 24.22 -1.38 8.63
N TRP A 436 23.66 -0.79 9.70
CA TRP A 436 22.57 -1.39 10.46
C TRP A 436 21.30 -1.53 9.62
N SER A 437 20.94 -0.51 8.85
CA SER A 437 19.78 -0.52 7.98
C SER A 437 19.86 -1.65 6.94
N ILE A 438 21.00 -1.80 6.27
CA ILE A 438 21.24 -2.86 5.28
C ILE A 438 21.20 -4.25 5.94
N SER A 439 21.67 -4.35 7.17
CA SER A 439 21.70 -5.59 7.94
C SER A 439 20.35 -6.01 8.50
N GLY A 440 19.26 -5.22 8.30
CA GLY A 440 17.89 -5.54 8.71
C GLY A 440 17.36 -4.72 9.87
N SER A 441 17.95 -3.53 10.16
CA SER A 441 17.51 -2.59 11.20
C SER A 441 17.30 -3.24 12.56
N GLY A 442 18.29 -4.02 13.01
CA GLY A 442 18.22 -4.78 14.25
C GLY A 442 18.08 -3.92 15.52
N ASP A 443 18.47 -2.64 15.45
CA ASP A 443 18.27 -1.63 16.48
C ASP A 443 16.78 -1.29 16.69
N LEU A 444 15.97 -1.38 15.63
CA LEU A 444 14.54 -1.09 15.66
C LEU A 444 13.69 -2.35 15.97
N TYR A 445 13.99 -3.45 15.32
CA TYR A 445 13.10 -4.62 15.33
C TYR A 445 13.58 -5.77 16.21
N GLY A 446 14.60 -5.53 17.05
CA GLY A 446 15.08 -6.50 18.03
C GLY A 446 15.97 -7.57 17.41
N GLY A 447 17.22 -7.28 17.40
CA GLY A 447 18.40 -8.10 17.41
C GLY A 447 18.56 -9.25 16.43
N PHE A 448 19.73 -9.26 15.82
CA PHE A 448 20.40 -10.38 15.16
C PHE A 448 20.35 -11.72 15.91
N TYR A 449 19.91 -11.74 17.18
CA TYR A 449 20.15 -12.80 18.15
C TYR A 449 18.90 -13.43 18.76
N SER A 450 17.68 -13.04 18.38
CA SER A 450 16.49 -13.72 18.94
C SER A 450 16.24 -15.04 18.23
N ASP A 451 16.78 -16.12 18.77
CA ASP A 451 16.65 -17.51 18.26
C ASP A 451 15.24 -18.09 18.44
N HIS A 452 14.25 -17.33 18.89
CA HIS A 452 13.06 -17.93 19.47
C HIS A 452 11.69 -17.64 18.81
N ASN A 453 11.59 -17.02 17.63
CA ASN A 453 10.29 -17.05 16.93
C ASN A 453 10.43 -16.88 15.41
N ASP A 454 10.14 -17.96 14.72
CA ASP A 454 10.31 -18.11 13.27
C ASP A 454 9.32 -17.31 12.40
N ASN A 455 8.36 -16.57 12.97
CA ASN A 455 7.28 -16.06 12.13
C ASN A 455 7.13 -14.53 12.03
N TYR A 456 7.55 -13.70 12.99
CA TYR A 456 7.23 -12.26 12.95
C TYR A 456 8.17 -11.34 13.74
N ALA A 457 9.38 -11.73 14.05
CA ALA A 457 10.33 -10.91 14.82
C ALA A 457 11.57 -10.53 14.01
N GLY A 458 12.08 -9.34 14.24
CA GLY A 458 13.30 -8.86 13.61
C GLY A 458 13.04 -8.36 12.17
N TYR A 459 13.95 -8.67 11.27
CA TYR A 459 13.93 -8.21 9.87
C TYR A 459 12.68 -8.56 9.05
N ASN A 460 11.83 -9.50 9.49
CA ASN A 460 10.54 -9.81 8.85
C ASN A 460 9.49 -8.72 9.07
N SER A 461 9.73 -7.79 9.99
CA SER A 461 8.83 -6.66 10.26
C SER A 461 9.18 -5.42 9.42
N CYS A 462 10.22 -5.47 8.61
CA CYS A 462 10.79 -4.32 7.93
C CYS A 462 10.47 -4.35 6.44
N VAL A 463 9.68 -3.38 5.97
CA VAL A 463 9.54 -3.06 4.54
C VAL A 463 10.48 -1.91 4.23
N ASN A 464 11.54 -2.20 3.48
CA ASN A 464 12.55 -1.24 3.10
C ASN A 464 12.17 -0.54 1.80
N PHE A 465 12.29 0.76 1.76
CA PHE A 465 12.05 1.55 0.55
C PHE A 465 12.94 2.78 0.53
N LEU A 466 13.22 3.28 -0.66
CA LEU A 466 13.87 4.58 -0.88
C LEU A 466 12.89 5.57 -1.49
N THR A 467 11.89 5.09 -2.20
CA THR A 467 10.88 5.84 -2.94
C THR A 467 9.52 5.21 -2.75
N CYS A 468 8.47 6.01 -2.75
CA CYS A 468 7.07 5.61 -2.76
C CYS A 468 6.25 6.70 -3.48
N HIS A 469 4.92 6.55 -3.51
CA HIS A 469 4.04 7.56 -4.10
C HIS A 469 4.26 8.96 -3.51
N ASP A 470 4.51 9.03 -2.21
CA ASP A 470 4.75 10.27 -1.44
C ASP A 470 6.24 10.60 -1.42
N GLY A 471 6.60 11.67 -2.11
CA GLY A 471 7.99 12.09 -2.30
C GLY A 471 8.48 12.04 -3.75
N PHE A 472 9.78 12.15 -3.92
CA PHE A 472 10.43 12.04 -5.23
C PHE A 472 10.46 10.60 -5.75
N THR A 473 10.36 10.43 -7.08
CA THR A 473 10.78 9.21 -7.76
C THR A 473 12.28 8.99 -7.58
N MET A 474 12.80 7.82 -7.89
CA MET A 474 14.24 7.56 -7.77
C MET A 474 15.06 8.43 -8.74
N TYR A 475 14.52 8.77 -9.90
CA TYR A 475 15.14 9.72 -10.82
C TYR A 475 15.14 11.15 -10.26
N ASP A 476 14.02 11.62 -9.72
CA ASP A 476 13.91 12.97 -9.15
C ASP A 476 14.76 13.12 -7.88
N LEU A 477 14.91 12.04 -7.10
CA LEU A 477 15.78 12.01 -5.92
C LEU A 477 17.23 12.40 -6.24
N TYR A 478 17.68 12.09 -7.46
CA TYR A 478 19.03 12.43 -7.94
C TYR A 478 19.05 13.52 -9.03
N SER A 479 17.94 14.24 -9.19
CA SER A 479 17.81 15.30 -10.17
C SER A 479 17.40 16.64 -9.58
N TYR A 480 16.86 16.66 -8.34
CA TYR A 480 16.34 17.87 -7.70
C TYR A 480 16.85 18.00 -6.27
N ASN A 481 17.34 19.19 -5.91
CA ASN A 481 17.59 19.55 -4.51
C ASN A 481 16.31 20.05 -3.84
N GLU A 482 15.49 20.78 -4.59
CA GLU A 482 14.28 21.41 -4.10
C GLU A 482 13.04 20.79 -4.75
N LYS A 483 11.90 20.82 -4.06
CA LYS A 483 10.63 20.39 -4.62
C LYS A 483 10.03 21.46 -5.54
N HIS A 484 9.28 21.03 -6.55
CA HIS A 484 8.61 21.87 -7.55
C HIS A 484 7.11 21.54 -7.62
N ASN A 485 6.35 21.90 -6.57
CA ASN A 485 4.92 21.61 -6.41
C ASN A 485 4.03 22.80 -6.83
N GLU A 486 4.54 23.80 -7.54
CA GLU A 486 3.80 25.00 -7.94
C GLU A 486 2.51 24.66 -8.70
N ALA A 487 2.56 23.60 -9.53
CA ALA A 487 1.41 23.11 -10.29
C ALA A 487 0.24 22.66 -9.40
N ASN A 488 0.48 22.31 -8.14
CA ASN A 488 -0.54 21.94 -7.18
C ASN A 488 -1.37 23.12 -6.66
N GLY A 489 -0.90 24.37 -6.89
CA GLY A 489 -1.63 25.59 -6.55
C GLY A 489 -1.54 26.04 -5.09
N TRP A 490 -0.57 25.50 -4.33
CA TRP A 490 -0.29 25.86 -2.94
C TRP A 490 1.00 26.67 -2.78
N ASN A 491 1.46 27.35 -3.85
CA ASN A 491 2.70 28.13 -3.84
C ASN A 491 3.91 27.32 -3.32
N ASN A 492 4.01 26.04 -3.70
CA ASN A 492 5.08 25.14 -3.30
C ASN A 492 5.18 24.92 -1.77
N THR A 493 4.08 25.10 -1.01
CA THR A 493 4.08 24.90 0.45
C THR A 493 3.71 23.47 0.86
N ASP A 494 3.07 22.72 -0.01
CA ASP A 494 2.68 21.33 0.17
C ASP A 494 3.82 20.33 -0.10
N GLY A 495 3.69 19.11 0.41
CA GLY A 495 4.72 18.09 0.32
C GLY A 495 5.92 18.32 1.25
N SER A 496 6.83 17.36 1.32
CA SER A 496 8.00 17.43 2.20
C SER A 496 9.06 18.40 1.71
N ASN A 497 9.66 19.16 2.64
CA ASN A 497 10.86 19.97 2.38
C ASN A 497 12.16 19.16 2.63
N ASP A 498 12.12 18.08 3.41
CA ASP A 498 13.28 17.22 3.69
C ASP A 498 13.22 15.98 2.79
N ASN A 499 13.68 16.13 1.55
CA ASN A 499 13.72 15.04 0.58
C ASN A 499 15.01 14.21 0.66
N ARG A 500 16.05 14.71 1.32
CA ARG A 500 17.39 14.10 1.35
C ARG A 500 17.90 13.75 -0.04
N SER A 501 17.54 14.59 -1.01
CA SER A 501 17.85 14.44 -2.42
C SER A 501 19.16 15.15 -2.78
N TRP A 502 19.62 14.94 -4.00
CA TRP A 502 20.79 15.60 -4.58
C TRP A 502 20.66 15.68 -6.10
N ASN A 503 20.80 16.88 -6.66
CA ASN A 503 20.66 17.12 -8.11
C ASN A 503 21.84 16.62 -8.97
N CYS A 504 22.87 16.04 -8.36
CA CYS A 504 24.09 15.59 -9.03
C CYS A 504 24.84 16.68 -9.81
N GLY A 505 24.64 17.94 -9.44
CA GLY A 505 25.33 19.11 -10.01
C GLY A 505 24.49 20.05 -10.86
N GLU A 506 23.32 19.59 -11.37
CA GLU A 506 22.37 20.39 -12.12
C GLU A 506 20.96 20.16 -11.66
N GLU A 507 20.20 21.22 -11.42
CA GLU A 507 18.81 21.11 -10.96
C GLU A 507 17.87 20.81 -12.14
N GLY A 508 17.04 19.76 -12.00
CA GLY A 508 16.06 19.38 -13.00
C GLY A 508 16.65 18.66 -14.21
N ASP A 509 16.01 18.83 -15.36
CA ASP A 509 16.45 18.18 -16.60
C ASP A 509 17.86 18.61 -17.01
N SER A 510 18.66 17.65 -17.44
CA SER A 510 20.03 17.88 -17.89
C SER A 510 20.28 17.20 -19.23
N THR A 511 21.12 17.84 -20.04
CA THR A 511 21.70 17.26 -21.27
C THR A 511 23.19 16.96 -21.11
N ASN A 512 23.77 17.26 -19.95
CA ASN A 512 25.16 16.99 -19.64
C ASN A 512 25.39 15.48 -19.41
N PRO A 513 26.18 14.81 -20.26
CA PRO A 513 26.37 13.37 -20.16
C PRO A 513 27.07 12.93 -18.87
N GLU A 514 27.90 13.78 -18.24
CA GLU A 514 28.54 13.45 -16.95
C GLU A 514 27.51 13.46 -15.80
N VAL A 515 26.61 14.48 -15.80
CA VAL A 515 25.52 14.56 -14.82
C VAL A 515 24.56 13.38 -14.99
N LEU A 516 24.15 13.09 -16.23
CA LEU A 516 23.26 11.94 -16.51
C LEU A 516 23.90 10.61 -16.11
N SER A 517 25.17 10.40 -16.45
CA SER A 517 25.91 9.21 -16.05
C SER A 517 25.95 9.04 -14.53
N LEU A 518 26.18 10.14 -13.80
CA LEU A 518 26.17 10.14 -12.33
C LEU A 518 24.78 9.83 -11.77
N ARG A 519 23.71 10.45 -12.29
CA ARG A 519 22.32 10.19 -11.88
C ARG A 519 21.95 8.72 -12.03
N PHE A 520 22.18 8.15 -13.20
CA PHE A 520 21.91 6.72 -13.45
C PHE A 520 22.78 5.78 -12.60
N ARG A 521 24.02 6.19 -12.27
CA ARG A 521 24.84 5.45 -11.30
C ARG A 521 24.24 5.47 -9.90
N MET A 522 23.75 6.64 -9.46
CA MET A 522 23.12 6.78 -8.15
C MET A 522 21.83 5.95 -8.06
N ILE A 523 21.04 5.87 -9.13
CA ILE A 523 19.85 5.02 -9.22
C ILE A 523 20.25 3.53 -9.12
N ARG A 524 21.30 3.10 -9.84
CA ARG A 524 21.84 1.73 -9.72
C ARG A 524 22.37 1.45 -8.32
N ASN A 525 23.03 2.41 -7.66
CA ASN A 525 23.45 2.26 -6.27
C ASN A 525 22.24 2.03 -5.33
N ALA A 526 21.20 2.84 -5.50
CA ALA A 526 19.97 2.73 -4.72
C ALA A 526 19.28 1.37 -4.91
N CYS A 527 19.14 0.92 -6.15
CA CYS A 527 18.62 -0.41 -6.48
C CYS A 527 19.48 -1.54 -5.89
N ALA A 528 20.81 -1.50 -6.09
CA ALA A 528 21.72 -2.51 -5.58
C ALA A 528 21.64 -2.64 -4.05
N VAL A 529 21.64 -1.52 -3.34
CA VAL A 529 21.53 -1.50 -1.88
C VAL A 529 20.16 -2.00 -1.43
N LEU A 530 19.07 -1.54 -2.03
CA LEU A 530 17.71 -1.95 -1.68
C LEU A 530 17.52 -3.47 -1.85
N MET A 531 17.90 -4.01 -3.01
CA MET A 531 17.70 -5.42 -3.33
C MET A 531 18.65 -6.35 -2.54
N SER A 532 19.80 -5.86 -2.10
CA SER A 532 20.75 -6.63 -1.28
C SER A 532 20.62 -6.40 0.22
N SER A 533 19.71 -5.53 0.68
CA SER A 533 19.42 -5.32 2.10
C SER A 533 18.52 -6.42 2.67
N ARG A 534 18.73 -6.77 3.93
CA ARG A 534 17.81 -7.63 4.67
C ARG A 534 16.53 -6.87 5.03
N GLY A 535 15.38 -7.54 4.92
CA GLY A 535 14.04 -6.98 4.97
C GLY A 535 13.31 -7.16 3.65
N THR A 536 12.10 -6.66 3.54
CA THR A 536 11.27 -6.75 2.31
C THR A 536 11.49 -5.50 1.47
N PRO A 537 12.04 -5.57 0.27
CA PRO A 537 12.21 -4.41 -0.58
C PRO A 537 10.89 -3.98 -1.21
N MET A 538 10.69 -2.67 -1.27
CA MET A 538 9.62 -2.01 -2.01
C MET A 538 10.20 -0.87 -2.84
N PHE A 539 9.70 -0.66 -4.07
CA PHE A 539 10.06 0.47 -4.92
C PHE A 539 8.86 0.94 -5.74
N LEU A 540 8.91 2.21 -6.16
CA LEU A 540 7.84 2.85 -6.89
C LEU A 540 7.86 2.48 -8.37
N ALA A 541 6.70 2.27 -8.97
CA ALA A 541 6.53 2.01 -10.40
C ALA A 541 7.19 3.09 -11.27
N GLY A 542 8.00 2.64 -12.20
CA GLY A 542 8.76 3.51 -13.11
C GLY A 542 10.19 3.85 -12.64
N ASP A 543 10.55 3.56 -11.38
CA ASP A 543 11.91 3.77 -10.90
C ASP A 543 12.94 2.95 -11.70
N GLU A 544 12.53 1.77 -12.15
CA GLU A 544 13.35 0.81 -12.89
C GLU A 544 13.71 1.25 -14.32
N PHE A 545 13.10 2.30 -14.80
CA PHE A 545 13.47 2.94 -16.08
C PHE A 545 13.56 4.48 -16.00
N GLY A 546 13.62 5.02 -14.78
CA GLY A 546 13.89 6.44 -14.52
C GLY A 546 12.72 7.37 -14.84
N ASN A 547 11.48 6.95 -14.50
CA ASN A 547 10.31 7.84 -14.59
C ASN A 547 10.48 9.06 -13.68
N THR A 548 9.99 10.20 -14.12
CA THR A 548 10.10 11.49 -13.40
C THR A 548 8.74 12.12 -13.17
N LYS A 549 8.58 12.80 -12.04
CA LYS A 549 7.47 13.70 -11.73
C LYS A 549 7.90 15.18 -11.84
N HIS A 550 9.03 15.42 -12.51
CA HIS A 550 9.61 16.76 -12.75
C HIS A 550 9.82 17.57 -11.46
N GLY A 551 10.25 16.88 -10.38
CA GLY A 551 10.50 17.52 -9.09
C GLY A 551 9.24 17.80 -8.26
N ASN A 552 8.06 17.40 -8.72
CA ASN A 552 6.86 17.44 -7.90
C ASN A 552 6.83 16.22 -6.96
N ASN A 553 7.00 16.47 -5.66
CA ASN A 553 7.05 15.40 -4.65
C ASN A 553 5.71 15.13 -3.95
N ASN A 554 4.59 15.70 -4.48
CA ASN A 554 3.26 15.55 -3.88
C ASN A 554 2.17 15.61 -4.96
N THR A 555 2.18 14.66 -5.89
CA THR A 555 1.34 14.69 -7.09
C THR A 555 -0.10 14.24 -6.89
N TYR A 556 -0.64 14.34 -5.67
CA TYR A 556 -1.97 13.83 -5.28
C TYR A 556 -3.14 14.36 -6.13
N CYS A 557 -2.96 15.51 -6.77
CA CYS A 557 -3.96 16.18 -7.60
C CYS A 557 -3.55 16.33 -9.07
N GLN A 558 -2.53 15.63 -9.53
CA GLN A 558 -1.98 15.75 -10.89
C GLN A 558 -2.37 14.53 -11.74
N ASP A 559 -3.58 14.53 -12.30
CA ASP A 559 -4.00 13.52 -13.28
C ASP A 559 -3.54 13.91 -14.68
N ASN A 560 -2.25 13.83 -14.91
CA ASN A 560 -1.59 14.22 -16.16
C ASN A 560 -0.19 13.58 -16.26
N GLU A 561 0.57 14.00 -17.26
CA GLU A 561 1.93 13.57 -17.56
C GLU A 561 2.92 13.68 -16.39
N THR A 562 2.63 14.51 -15.39
CA THR A 562 3.47 14.61 -14.18
C THR A 562 3.38 13.34 -13.32
N SER A 563 2.21 12.67 -13.31
CA SER A 563 1.96 11.49 -12.48
C SER A 563 1.92 10.19 -13.25
N TRP A 564 1.56 10.24 -14.54
CA TRP A 564 1.44 9.04 -15.36
C TRP A 564 2.79 8.45 -15.70
N ILE A 565 2.86 7.14 -15.84
CA ILE A 565 4.07 6.44 -16.26
C ILE A 565 4.31 6.66 -17.76
N ASN A 566 5.45 7.22 -18.09
CA ASN A 566 5.92 7.35 -19.48
C ASN A 566 6.69 6.08 -19.90
N TRP A 567 6.02 5.20 -20.64
CA TRP A 567 6.57 3.91 -21.07
C TRP A 567 7.64 4.01 -22.16
N ASP A 568 7.76 5.15 -22.85
CA ASP A 568 8.84 5.37 -23.82
C ASP A 568 10.22 5.37 -23.14
N LEU A 569 10.26 5.66 -21.83
CA LEU A 569 11.49 5.60 -21.03
C LEU A 569 12.00 4.17 -20.84
N LEU A 570 11.15 3.15 -20.94
CA LEU A 570 11.55 1.74 -20.84
C LEU A 570 12.50 1.37 -21.99
N GLU A 571 12.19 1.78 -23.21
CA GLU A 571 13.07 1.56 -24.38
C GLU A 571 14.33 2.41 -24.28
N LYS A 572 14.17 3.70 -23.93
CA LYS A 572 15.27 4.66 -23.83
C LYS A 572 16.31 4.27 -22.77
N ASN A 573 15.88 3.78 -21.63
CA ASN A 573 16.70 3.44 -20.47
C ASN A 573 16.70 1.93 -20.19
N HIS A 574 16.67 1.12 -21.24
CA HIS A 574 16.55 -0.32 -21.13
C HIS A 574 17.68 -0.98 -20.31
N ASP A 575 18.87 -0.42 -20.33
CA ASP A 575 20.01 -0.87 -19.51
C ASP A 575 19.73 -0.74 -18.00
N LEU A 576 18.98 0.29 -17.59
CA LEU A 576 18.55 0.44 -16.20
C LEU A 576 17.49 -0.62 -15.82
N PHE A 577 16.52 -0.87 -16.70
CA PHE A 577 15.53 -1.93 -16.50
C PHE A 577 16.18 -3.30 -16.36
N GLU A 578 17.12 -3.64 -17.22
CA GLU A 578 17.87 -4.93 -17.13
C GLU A 578 18.69 -5.02 -15.85
N PHE A 579 19.21 -3.88 -15.35
CA PHE A 579 19.90 -3.85 -14.06
C PHE A 579 18.95 -4.16 -12.88
N PHE A 580 17.77 -3.55 -12.85
CA PHE A 580 16.74 -3.84 -11.82
C PHE A 580 16.30 -5.30 -11.88
N LYS A 581 16.02 -5.81 -13.05
CA LYS A 581 15.65 -7.22 -13.30
C LYS A 581 16.73 -8.19 -12.81
N TYR A 582 18.00 -7.90 -13.12
CA TYR A 582 19.13 -8.67 -12.60
C TYR A 582 19.17 -8.64 -11.06
N MET A 583 19.06 -7.48 -10.44
CA MET A 583 19.10 -7.35 -8.98
C MET A 583 17.93 -8.05 -8.26
N ILE A 584 16.75 -8.03 -8.86
CA ILE A 584 15.58 -8.77 -8.39
C ILE A 584 15.86 -10.29 -8.46
N GLN A 585 16.40 -10.76 -9.56
CA GLN A 585 16.74 -12.18 -9.71
C GLN A 585 17.88 -12.56 -8.77
N PHE A 586 18.93 -11.75 -8.65
CA PHE A 586 20.04 -11.94 -7.72
C PHE A 586 19.53 -12.13 -6.27
N ARG A 587 18.60 -11.29 -5.82
CA ARG A 587 17.97 -11.44 -4.50
C ARG A 587 17.25 -12.76 -4.33
N LYS A 588 16.55 -13.25 -5.36
CA LYS A 588 15.83 -14.54 -5.32
C LYS A 588 16.80 -15.72 -5.28
N ASP A 589 17.91 -15.61 -5.99
CA ASP A 589 18.93 -16.66 -6.07
C ASP A 589 19.79 -16.74 -4.80
N HIS A 590 19.80 -15.67 -4.00
CA HIS A 590 20.57 -15.57 -2.75
C HIS A 590 19.67 -15.42 -1.52
N PRO A 591 19.03 -16.51 -1.06
CA PRO A 591 18.10 -16.47 0.07
C PRO A 591 18.73 -15.99 1.39
N VAL A 592 20.06 -16.03 1.50
CA VAL A 592 20.79 -15.48 2.65
C VAL A 592 20.54 -13.99 2.87
N ILE A 593 20.17 -13.26 1.82
CA ILE A 593 19.79 -11.82 1.91
C ILE A 593 18.45 -11.67 2.59
N SER A 594 17.43 -12.44 2.19
CA SER A 594 16.06 -12.27 2.67
C SER A 594 15.79 -12.94 4.01
N ARG A 595 16.55 -13.98 4.39
CA ARG A 595 16.31 -14.77 5.59
C ARG A 595 17.58 -15.32 6.23
N LYS A 596 17.51 -15.67 7.51
CA LYS A 596 18.60 -16.38 8.20
C LYS A 596 18.64 -17.83 7.70
N LEU A 597 19.75 -18.23 7.15
CA LEU A 597 20.08 -19.62 6.82
C LEU A 597 20.82 -20.30 7.99
N PRO A 598 20.95 -21.65 7.99
CA PRO A 598 21.88 -22.35 8.87
C PRO A 598 23.29 -21.77 8.75
N ASN A 599 24.10 -21.93 9.78
CA ASN A 599 25.46 -21.40 9.79
C ASN A 599 26.27 -21.89 8.59
N ALA A 600 27.00 -20.98 7.96
CA ALA A 600 27.89 -21.31 6.86
C ALA A 600 28.97 -22.33 7.29
N VAL A 601 29.24 -23.31 6.43
CA VAL A 601 30.24 -24.35 6.68
C VAL A 601 31.65 -23.77 6.68
N CYS A 602 31.89 -22.68 5.94
CA CYS A 602 33.16 -21.95 5.95
C CYS A 602 33.46 -21.21 7.25
N GLY A 603 32.46 -21.08 8.16
CA GLY A 603 32.62 -20.41 9.44
C GLY A 603 32.41 -18.89 9.42
N MET A 604 32.02 -18.29 8.29
CA MET A 604 31.62 -16.87 8.27
C MET A 604 30.34 -16.66 9.08
N LYS A 605 30.26 -15.52 9.77
CA LYS A 605 29.09 -15.12 10.54
C LYS A 605 27.92 -14.82 9.59
N SER A 606 26.69 -15.11 10.05
CA SER A 606 25.48 -14.93 9.25
C SER A 606 25.28 -13.51 8.75
N ILE A 607 25.69 -12.50 9.53
CA ILE A 607 25.75 -11.09 9.13
C ILE A 607 26.98 -10.47 9.83
N HIS A 608 27.71 -9.66 9.08
CA HIS A 608 28.83 -8.92 9.63
C HIS A 608 29.03 -7.60 8.88
N THR A 609 29.43 -6.57 9.62
CA THR A 609 29.80 -5.27 9.06
C THR A 609 31.32 -5.15 9.03
N HIS A 610 31.86 -4.49 8.05
CA HIS A 610 33.30 -4.35 7.83
C HIS A 610 33.69 -2.92 7.49
N ASN A 611 34.87 -2.50 7.90
CA ASN A 611 35.54 -1.32 7.39
C ASN A 611 36.11 -1.61 5.99
N ILE A 612 36.83 -0.67 5.40
CA ILE A 612 37.56 -0.84 4.12
C ILE A 612 38.60 -1.97 4.19
N ASP A 613 39.22 -2.20 5.34
CA ASP A 613 39.96 -3.43 5.64
C ASP A 613 38.99 -4.44 6.28
N ALA A 614 38.70 -5.52 5.60
CA ALA A 614 37.76 -6.54 6.07
C ALA A 614 38.15 -7.19 7.42
N ARG A 615 39.39 -7.03 7.87
CA ARG A 615 39.86 -7.48 9.21
C ARG A 615 39.39 -6.57 10.33
N ASP A 616 39.10 -5.30 10.01
CA ASP A 616 38.58 -4.33 10.98
C ASP A 616 37.05 -4.22 10.84
N VAL A 617 36.37 -4.51 11.94
CA VAL A 617 34.90 -4.47 12.03
C VAL A 617 34.37 -3.12 12.52
N THR A 618 35.28 -2.20 12.85
CA THR A 618 34.93 -0.88 13.36
C THR A 618 34.73 0.08 12.19
N ILE A 619 33.49 0.48 11.94
CA ILE A 619 33.18 1.52 10.95
C ILE A 619 33.33 2.88 11.63
N PRO A 620 34.26 3.76 11.17
CA PRO A 620 34.33 5.14 11.67
C PRO A 620 33.04 5.90 11.42
N ARG A 621 32.67 6.79 12.32
CA ARG A 621 31.42 7.58 12.16
C ARG A 621 31.41 8.46 10.92
N ASP A 622 32.57 8.96 10.52
CA ASP A 622 32.80 9.81 9.35
C ASP A 622 33.15 9.01 8.08
N ALA A 623 33.05 7.68 8.15
CA ALA A 623 33.28 6.83 6.97
C ALA A 623 32.23 7.10 5.89
N HIS A 624 32.69 7.08 4.63
CA HIS A 624 31.84 7.11 3.43
C HIS A 624 31.87 5.76 2.69
N THR A 625 32.68 4.83 3.19
CA THR A 625 32.86 3.51 2.61
C THR A 625 32.81 2.47 3.73
N PHE A 626 32.02 1.45 3.52
CA PHE A 626 31.94 0.29 4.41
C PHE A 626 31.46 -0.94 3.62
N ALA A 627 31.51 -2.12 4.24
CA ALA A 627 30.95 -3.30 3.68
C ALA A 627 30.04 -4.06 4.66
N VAL A 628 29.13 -4.86 4.11
CA VAL A 628 28.28 -5.80 4.84
C VAL A 628 28.40 -7.17 4.19
N SER A 629 28.52 -8.21 5.01
CA SER A 629 28.49 -9.60 4.52
C SER A 629 27.30 -10.36 5.06
N PHE A 630 26.73 -11.22 4.21
CA PHE A 630 25.76 -12.23 4.56
C PHE A 630 26.33 -13.60 4.28
N ALA A 631 26.14 -14.57 5.19
CA ALA A 631 26.63 -15.93 5.04
C ALA A 631 25.66 -16.94 5.64
N GLY A 632 25.46 -18.06 4.95
CA GLY A 632 24.66 -19.15 5.45
C GLY A 632 24.76 -20.39 4.55
N TYR A 633 24.38 -21.56 5.06
CA TYR A 633 24.36 -22.79 4.28
C TYR A 633 23.01 -22.96 3.59
N ASP A 634 23.01 -22.90 2.27
CA ASP A 634 21.82 -23.18 1.47
C ASP A 634 21.67 -24.68 1.24
N LYS A 635 20.70 -25.28 1.94
CA LYS A 635 20.40 -26.70 1.84
C LYS A 635 19.93 -27.12 0.43
N SER A 636 19.31 -26.21 -0.31
CA SER A 636 18.80 -26.50 -1.65
C SER A 636 19.93 -26.59 -2.68
N LYS A 637 20.96 -25.80 -2.50
CA LYS A 637 22.18 -25.80 -3.35
C LYS A 637 23.27 -26.76 -2.83
N GLY A 638 23.16 -27.19 -1.55
CA GLY A 638 24.18 -28.00 -0.90
C GLY A 638 25.51 -27.27 -0.68
N ALA A 639 25.50 -25.94 -0.62
CA ALA A 639 26.66 -25.07 -0.55
C ALA A 639 26.42 -23.87 0.34
N ASP A 640 27.50 -23.19 0.77
CA ASP A 640 27.40 -21.90 1.41
C ASP A 640 26.93 -20.82 0.42
N ASP A 641 25.99 -19.99 0.84
CA ASP A 641 25.55 -18.77 0.16
C ASP A 641 26.25 -17.58 0.85
N LEU A 642 27.23 -16.99 0.16
CA LEU A 642 28.13 -15.98 0.71
C LEU A 642 28.05 -14.72 -0.15
N ILE A 643 27.64 -13.61 0.45
CA ILE A 643 27.50 -12.29 -0.20
C ILE A 643 28.35 -11.28 0.55
N TYR A 644 29.10 -10.47 -0.20
CA TYR A 644 29.86 -9.34 0.33
C TYR A 644 29.52 -8.09 -0.47
N ILE A 645 28.99 -7.07 0.20
CA ILE A 645 28.48 -5.84 -0.41
C ILE A 645 29.39 -4.71 0.06
N VAL A 646 30.00 -3.99 -0.86
CA VAL A 646 30.82 -2.80 -0.59
C VAL A 646 30.09 -1.58 -1.11
N ILE A 647 29.93 -0.57 -0.28
CA ILE A 647 29.28 0.70 -0.64
C ILE A 647 30.29 1.82 -0.46
N ASN A 648 30.64 2.50 -1.56
CA ASN A 648 31.50 3.67 -1.57
C ASN A 648 30.66 4.92 -1.93
N ALA A 649 30.22 5.66 -0.94
CA ALA A 649 29.57 6.96 -1.13
C ALA A 649 30.57 8.12 -1.29
N TYR A 650 31.87 7.83 -1.16
CA TYR A 650 32.96 8.80 -1.32
C TYR A 650 33.14 9.19 -2.78
N TRP A 651 33.64 10.38 -3.03
CA TRP A 651 33.85 10.94 -4.37
C TRP A 651 35.20 10.65 -4.99
N GLU A 652 36.01 9.80 -4.35
CA GLU A 652 37.31 9.35 -4.83
C GLU A 652 37.37 7.81 -4.85
N ASP A 653 38.39 7.28 -5.51
CA ASP A 653 38.70 5.85 -5.50
C ASP A 653 39.09 5.41 -4.10
N VAL A 654 38.60 4.25 -3.67
CA VAL A 654 38.92 3.64 -2.38
C VAL A 654 39.31 2.19 -2.58
N THR A 655 40.50 1.79 -2.15
CA THR A 655 40.88 0.37 -2.16
C THR A 655 40.29 -0.32 -0.94
N VAL A 656 39.57 -1.41 -1.17
CA VAL A 656 38.99 -2.27 -0.12
C VAL A 656 39.63 -3.65 -0.16
N THR A 657 39.88 -4.21 1.01
CA THR A 657 40.37 -5.59 1.16
C THR A 657 39.20 -6.52 1.43
N LEU A 658 39.02 -7.57 0.65
CA LEU A 658 37.97 -8.56 0.83
C LEU A 658 38.32 -9.53 1.98
N PRO A 659 37.31 -10.07 2.71
CA PRO A 659 37.56 -11.01 3.81
C PRO A 659 38.13 -12.33 3.27
N GLU A 660 39.09 -12.89 4.01
CA GLU A 660 39.63 -14.22 3.72
C GLU A 660 38.55 -15.29 3.96
N LEU A 661 38.35 -16.18 3.00
CA LEU A 661 37.48 -17.32 3.19
C LEU A 661 38.23 -18.40 4.02
N ALA A 662 37.55 -18.91 5.07
CA ALA A 662 38.15 -19.89 5.99
C ALA A 662 38.51 -21.25 5.33
N ARG A 663 38.06 -21.47 4.12
CA ARG A 663 38.40 -22.63 3.25
C ARG A 663 38.97 -22.12 1.93
N PRO A 664 39.69 -22.93 1.18
CA PRO A 664 40.07 -22.57 -0.19
C PRO A 664 38.82 -22.07 -0.95
N GLY A 665 38.88 -20.85 -1.41
CA GLY A 665 37.77 -20.24 -2.12
C GLY A 665 38.19 -18.92 -2.75
N ALA A 666 37.28 -18.29 -3.47
CA ALA A 666 37.50 -16.99 -4.08
C ALA A 666 36.22 -16.16 -4.09
N TRP A 667 36.41 -14.86 -4.15
CA TRP A 667 35.34 -13.90 -4.39
C TRP A 667 35.18 -13.63 -5.88
N TYR A 668 33.93 -13.50 -6.31
CA TYR A 668 33.58 -13.20 -7.70
C TYR A 668 32.73 -11.93 -7.73
N LEU A 669 33.09 -10.97 -8.56
CA LEU A 669 32.38 -9.71 -8.72
C LEU A 669 31.11 -9.93 -9.55
N CYS A 670 29.95 -9.78 -8.95
CA CYS A 670 28.64 -9.93 -9.61
C CYS A 670 28.08 -8.59 -10.07
N VAL A 671 28.27 -7.52 -9.28
CA VAL A 671 27.73 -6.19 -9.55
C VAL A 671 28.82 -5.15 -9.37
N ASN A 672 28.90 -4.20 -10.31
CA ASN A 672 29.69 -2.97 -10.20
C ASN A 672 28.91 -1.79 -10.81
N THR A 673 28.30 -0.98 -9.97
CA THR A 673 27.42 0.10 -10.43
C THR A 673 28.15 1.26 -11.15
N PHE A 674 29.48 1.33 -11.01
CA PHE A 674 30.31 2.24 -11.84
C PHE A 674 30.41 1.75 -13.29
N GLY A 675 30.31 0.46 -13.50
CA GLY A 675 30.54 -0.19 -14.77
C GLY A 675 32.02 -0.58 -15.00
N ASP A 676 32.23 -1.48 -15.93
CA ASP A 676 33.55 -1.83 -16.46
C ASP A 676 33.88 -0.98 -17.71
N GLY A 677 35.05 -1.20 -18.30
CA GLY A 677 35.47 -0.51 -19.52
C GLY A 677 34.57 -0.77 -20.73
N ASP A 678 33.75 -1.83 -20.70
CA ASP A 678 32.79 -2.21 -21.73
C ASP A 678 31.37 -1.74 -21.41
N GLY A 679 31.17 -1.01 -20.29
CA GLY A 679 29.87 -0.48 -19.87
C GLY A 679 28.95 -1.50 -19.21
N ARG A 680 29.48 -2.63 -18.72
CA ARG A 680 28.69 -3.64 -17.99
C ARG A 680 28.62 -3.28 -16.51
N TYR A 681 27.42 -3.40 -15.93
CA TYR A 681 27.15 -3.10 -14.53
C TYR A 681 26.92 -4.37 -13.68
N PHE A 682 26.72 -5.51 -14.32
CA PHE A 682 26.57 -6.82 -13.71
C PHE A 682 27.16 -7.91 -14.61
N TYR A 683 27.38 -9.07 -14.04
CA TYR A 683 27.95 -10.22 -14.74
C TYR A 683 27.07 -11.45 -14.53
N GLU A 684 26.77 -12.14 -15.64
CA GLU A 684 26.09 -13.42 -15.60
C GLU A 684 26.97 -14.50 -14.95
N GLU A 685 26.35 -15.55 -14.41
CA GLU A 685 27.06 -16.67 -13.81
C GLU A 685 28.12 -17.24 -14.77
N SER A 686 29.29 -17.50 -14.28
CA SER A 686 30.51 -17.94 -15.01
C SER A 686 31.25 -16.82 -15.79
N GLN A 687 30.75 -15.61 -15.84
CA GLN A 687 31.43 -14.45 -16.45
C GLN A 687 32.03 -13.51 -15.41
N GLU A 688 31.74 -13.74 -14.12
CA GLU A 688 32.17 -12.88 -13.04
C GLU A 688 33.68 -12.87 -12.88
N PRO A 689 34.30 -11.69 -12.82
CA PRO A 689 35.73 -11.56 -12.52
C PRO A 689 36.05 -12.12 -11.13
N ARG A 690 37.09 -12.97 -11.07
CA ARG A 690 37.65 -13.46 -9.81
C ARG A 690 38.49 -12.38 -9.17
N ILE A 691 38.27 -12.09 -7.89
CA ILE A 691 39.01 -11.11 -7.10
C ILE A 691 39.74 -11.86 -5.97
N GLU A 692 41.05 -11.65 -5.87
CA GLU A 692 41.87 -12.41 -4.93
C GLU A 692 41.95 -11.75 -3.53
N HIS A 693 42.28 -10.45 -3.46
CA HIS A 693 42.44 -9.74 -2.18
C HIS A 693 41.84 -8.37 -2.17
N ASP A 694 42.31 -7.48 -3.05
CA ASP A 694 41.93 -6.06 -3.04
C ASP A 694 41.10 -5.71 -4.25
N PHE A 695 40.18 -4.79 -4.04
CA PHE A 695 39.34 -4.24 -5.09
C PHE A 695 39.32 -2.72 -5.02
N CYS A 696 39.55 -2.05 -6.15
CA CYS A 696 39.47 -0.60 -6.24
C CYS A 696 37.99 -0.18 -6.49
N MET A 697 37.33 0.28 -5.42
CA MET A 697 36.01 0.90 -5.51
C MET A 697 36.13 2.26 -6.18
N ARG A 698 35.39 2.44 -7.26
CA ARG A 698 35.31 3.71 -7.97
C ARG A 698 34.42 4.71 -7.19
N PRO A 699 34.50 6.02 -7.48
CA PRO A 699 33.72 7.03 -6.80
C PRO A 699 32.22 6.77 -6.89
N ARG A 700 31.51 6.92 -5.75
CA ARG A 700 30.06 6.84 -5.67
C ARG A 700 29.53 5.57 -6.35
N SER A 701 29.97 4.40 -5.88
CA SER A 701 29.62 3.10 -6.46
C SER A 701 29.36 2.04 -5.42
N VAL A 702 28.64 1.01 -5.84
CA VAL A 702 28.37 -0.20 -5.06
C VAL A 702 28.97 -1.38 -5.85
N ALA A 703 29.64 -2.29 -5.13
CA ALA A 703 30.08 -3.58 -5.68
C ALA A 703 29.56 -4.72 -4.83
N ILE A 704 29.11 -5.79 -5.49
CA ILE A 704 28.59 -6.98 -4.81
C ILE A 704 29.39 -8.20 -5.31
N PHE A 705 29.83 -9.00 -4.35
CA PHE A 705 30.62 -10.19 -4.59
C PHE A 705 29.92 -11.43 -4.02
N THR A 706 30.04 -12.55 -4.72
CA THR A 706 29.69 -13.87 -4.21
C THR A 706 30.93 -14.67 -3.87
N GLY A 707 30.93 -15.33 -2.71
CA GLY A 707 32.01 -16.21 -2.30
C GLY A 707 31.73 -17.65 -2.71
N ARG A 708 32.70 -18.30 -3.36
CA ARG A 708 32.61 -19.73 -3.71
C ARG A 708 33.78 -20.49 -3.06
N ASN A 709 33.46 -21.57 -2.32
CA ASN A 709 34.41 -22.47 -1.73
C ASN A 709 34.65 -23.64 -2.68
N TYR A 710 35.92 -24.09 -2.78
CA TYR A 710 36.34 -25.23 -3.62
C TYR A 710 36.52 -26.48 -2.78
#